data_238674e6f4b59e80390760cfe3da97a4
#
_entry.id   238674e6f4b59e80390760cfe3da97a4
#
_cell.length_a   1.000
_cell.length_b   1.000
_cell.length_c   1.000
_cell.angle_alpha   90.00
_cell.angle_beta   90.00
_cell.angle_gamma   90.00
#
_symmetry.space_group_name_H-M   'P 1'
#
loop_
_entity.id
_entity.type
_entity.pdbx_description
1 polymer ?
#
loop_
_entity_poly.entity_id
_entity_poly.type
_entity_poly.pdbx_seq_one_letter_code
_entity_poly.pdbx_strand_id
1 'polypeptide(L)'
;MIQITLPDGSQRDFPGPVTVAEVAASIGAGLAKAALAGKVDGKVVDTSYRLDKDAALSIITAKDADGLEVIRHSTAHLLAYAVKELFPEAQVTIGPVIENGFFYDFSYKRPFTLDDLAAIEKRMAQLAARDEPVTRRVLPRDEAVAYFKSLGEHYKAEIIASIPAGEDVSLYREGSFEDLCRGPHVPSTGKLRFFKLMKVAGAYWRGDHRNEMLQRIYGTAWATKDELQQYLTMLEEAEKRDHRKLGRELDLFHVDDHAPGLVFWHPKGWTVWQGVEQYMRRVYQDNGYQEVKGPQLLDKSLWEKTGHWDKYRENMFVTESEKREYALKPMNCPGHILIFKQGIKSYRDLPLRYGEFGQCHRNEPSGGLHGIMRVRGFTQDDGHIFCTEDQILPECVAYTTLLQKVYADFGFKNIIYKVATRPEQRIGFDEVWDKAEHALIECLRASGCDFEISPGEGAFYGPKIEYTLKDAIGRQWQCGTMQVDFSMPERLDAEYVGEDGARHRPVMLHRAIVGSLERFIGILIEEHAGALPTWLAPVQVSVLNITDAQAEYARDVVKALKNQGLRAELDLRNEKITYKIREHSMQKLPYILVVGDKEKAAGAVAVRARGNADLGVMSLDAFAQRIAGDIANKR
;
A
#
# COMPACT_ATOMS: atom_id res chain seq x y z
N MET A 1 -31.20 -31.18 27.21
CA MET A 1 -30.31 -31.53 26.06
C MET A 1 -30.01 -30.23 25.33
N ILE A 2 -28.79 -30.07 24.84
CA ILE A 2 -28.35 -28.91 24.06
C ILE A 2 -27.96 -29.40 22.70
N GLN A 3 -28.44 -28.75 21.64
CA GLN A 3 -28.16 -29.12 20.27
C GLN A 3 -27.15 -28.13 19.67
N ILE A 4 -26.04 -28.63 19.17
CA ILE A 4 -24.99 -27.86 18.51
C ILE A 4 -25.02 -28.14 17.01
N THR A 5 -25.25 -27.09 16.22
CA THR A 5 -25.24 -27.14 14.75
C THR A 5 -23.85 -26.79 14.22
N LEU A 6 -23.26 -27.69 13.43
CA LEU A 6 -21.93 -27.52 12.83
C LEU A 6 -22.04 -26.84 11.44
N PRO A 7 -20.92 -26.34 10.86
CA PRO A 7 -20.95 -25.63 9.57
C PRO A 7 -21.45 -26.46 8.38
N ASP A 8 -21.34 -27.77 8.44
CA ASP A 8 -21.86 -28.71 7.42
C ASP A 8 -23.36 -28.99 7.58
N GLY A 9 -24.03 -28.35 8.54
CA GLY A 9 -25.45 -28.55 8.87
C GLY A 9 -25.71 -29.76 9.77
N SER A 10 -24.71 -30.55 10.10
CA SER A 10 -24.87 -31.66 11.06
C SER A 10 -25.15 -31.15 12.46
N GLN A 11 -25.93 -31.91 13.22
CA GLN A 11 -26.32 -31.56 14.61
C GLN A 11 -25.75 -32.60 15.58
N ARG A 12 -25.35 -32.12 16.76
CA ARG A 12 -24.89 -32.95 17.86
C ARG A 12 -25.62 -32.59 19.14
N ASP A 13 -26.16 -33.60 19.80
CA ASP A 13 -26.90 -33.45 21.04
C ASP A 13 -26.01 -33.78 22.24
N PHE A 14 -26.05 -32.89 23.24
CA PHE A 14 -25.34 -33.05 24.51
C PHE A 14 -26.30 -33.08 25.69
N PRO A 15 -26.08 -33.92 26.72
CA PRO A 15 -27.01 -34.07 27.85
C PRO A 15 -27.10 -32.83 28.75
N GLY A 16 -26.18 -31.89 28.64
CA GLY A 16 -26.09 -30.66 29.41
C GLY A 16 -25.09 -29.67 28.82
N PRO A 17 -24.76 -28.57 29.53
CA PRO A 17 -23.81 -27.60 29.09
C PRO A 17 -22.45 -28.21 28.73
N VAL A 18 -21.91 -27.84 27.60
CA VAL A 18 -20.70 -28.41 26.98
C VAL A 18 -19.73 -27.30 26.57
N THR A 19 -18.44 -27.54 26.67
CA THR A 19 -17.42 -26.58 26.19
C THR A 19 -17.13 -26.76 24.69
N VAL A 20 -16.62 -25.71 24.05
CA VAL A 20 -16.12 -25.78 22.66
C VAL A 20 -15.09 -26.89 22.49
N ALA A 21 -14.20 -27.07 23.48
CA ALA A 21 -13.19 -28.16 23.47
C ALA A 21 -13.82 -29.56 23.50
N GLU A 22 -14.86 -29.77 24.31
CA GLU A 22 -15.59 -31.05 24.38
C GLU A 22 -16.34 -31.33 23.08
N VAL A 23 -16.95 -30.31 22.46
CA VAL A 23 -17.56 -30.48 21.13
C VAL A 23 -16.49 -30.86 20.10
N ALA A 24 -15.34 -30.18 20.07
CA ALA A 24 -14.23 -30.52 19.17
C ALA A 24 -13.77 -31.96 19.36
N ALA A 25 -13.65 -32.41 20.64
CA ALA A 25 -13.27 -33.78 20.97
C ALA A 25 -14.32 -34.82 20.52
N SER A 26 -15.60 -34.48 20.61
CA SER A 26 -16.70 -35.34 20.11
C SER A 26 -16.70 -35.52 18.59
N ILE A 27 -16.15 -34.56 17.85
CA ILE A 27 -16.00 -34.62 16.38
C ILE A 27 -14.79 -35.51 16.01
N GLY A 28 -13.68 -35.33 16.71
CA GLY A 28 -12.48 -36.15 16.49
C GLY A 28 -11.25 -35.64 17.22
N ALA A 29 -10.38 -36.58 17.62
CA ALA A 29 -9.15 -36.29 18.38
C ALA A 29 -8.19 -35.32 17.61
N GLY A 30 -8.15 -35.40 16.28
CA GLY A 30 -7.34 -34.51 15.43
C GLY A 30 -7.83 -33.07 15.50
N LEU A 31 -9.15 -32.85 15.43
CA LEU A 31 -9.76 -31.53 15.53
C LEU A 31 -9.60 -30.95 16.94
N ALA A 32 -9.82 -31.77 17.97
CA ALA A 32 -9.60 -31.36 19.37
C ALA A 32 -8.16 -30.85 19.60
N LYS A 33 -7.17 -31.57 19.04
CA LYS A 33 -5.76 -31.14 19.11
C LYS A 33 -5.48 -29.87 18.31
N ALA A 34 -6.18 -29.66 17.16
CA ALA A 34 -5.97 -28.51 16.29
C ALA A 34 -6.75 -27.26 16.73
N ALA A 35 -7.77 -27.40 17.57
CA ALA A 35 -8.64 -26.33 18.03
C ALA A 35 -7.85 -25.24 18.76
N LEU A 36 -8.08 -23.97 18.37
CA LEU A 36 -7.54 -22.78 18.99
C LEU A 36 -8.63 -21.95 19.66
N ALA A 37 -9.84 -21.93 19.07
CA ALA A 37 -11.00 -21.20 19.52
C ALA A 37 -12.29 -21.84 18.96
N GLY A 38 -13.45 -21.28 19.29
CA GLY A 38 -14.72 -21.58 18.64
C GLY A 38 -15.40 -20.32 18.14
N LYS A 39 -16.22 -20.43 17.09
CA LYS A 39 -17.09 -19.34 16.61
C LYS A 39 -18.53 -19.74 16.91
N VAL A 40 -19.09 -19.13 17.96
CA VAL A 40 -20.44 -19.39 18.47
C VAL A 40 -21.36 -18.27 18.00
N ASP A 41 -22.36 -18.59 17.19
CA ASP A 41 -23.34 -17.63 16.63
C ASP A 41 -22.63 -16.39 16.02
N GLY A 42 -21.51 -16.62 15.33
CA GLY A 42 -20.70 -15.58 14.70
C GLY A 42 -19.64 -14.92 15.58
N LYS A 43 -19.64 -15.14 16.92
CA LYS A 43 -18.66 -14.57 17.86
C LYS A 43 -17.54 -15.56 18.15
N VAL A 44 -16.28 -15.13 18.04
CA VAL A 44 -15.12 -15.95 18.41
C VAL A 44 -14.93 -15.98 19.92
N VAL A 45 -14.75 -17.18 20.49
CA VAL A 45 -14.66 -17.45 21.92
C VAL A 45 -13.56 -18.49 22.22
N ASP A 46 -13.11 -18.56 23.47
CA ASP A 46 -12.14 -19.55 23.92
C ASP A 46 -12.62 -21.00 23.76
N THR A 47 -11.71 -21.94 23.67
CA THR A 47 -12.07 -23.39 23.68
C THR A 47 -12.72 -23.83 24.99
N SER A 48 -12.49 -23.09 26.10
CA SER A 48 -13.11 -23.30 27.39
C SER A 48 -14.50 -22.68 27.53
N TYR A 49 -14.97 -21.92 26.51
CA TYR A 49 -16.29 -21.30 26.54
C TYR A 49 -17.39 -22.34 26.64
N ARG A 50 -18.31 -22.12 27.58
CA ARG A 50 -19.40 -23.04 27.90
C ARG A 50 -20.67 -22.67 27.14
N LEU A 51 -21.18 -23.62 26.41
CA LEU A 51 -22.44 -23.56 25.68
C LEU A 51 -23.53 -24.13 26.61
N ASP A 52 -24.50 -23.33 26.96
CA ASP A 52 -25.58 -23.68 27.88
C ASP A 52 -26.96 -23.75 27.21
N LYS A 53 -27.01 -23.45 25.92
CA LYS A 53 -28.17 -23.47 25.03
C LYS A 53 -27.79 -23.89 23.63
N ASP A 54 -28.80 -24.15 22.79
CA ASP A 54 -28.62 -24.44 21.36
C ASP A 54 -27.86 -23.31 20.68
N ALA A 55 -26.87 -23.64 19.85
CA ALA A 55 -26.01 -22.69 19.17
C ALA A 55 -25.43 -23.26 17.87
N ALA A 56 -25.09 -22.36 16.95
CA ALA A 56 -24.21 -22.67 15.82
C ALA A 56 -22.75 -22.56 16.25
N LEU A 57 -21.95 -23.59 15.99
CA LEU A 57 -20.53 -23.63 16.38
C LEU A 57 -19.64 -24.05 15.22
N SER A 58 -18.63 -23.24 14.93
CA SER A 58 -17.48 -23.60 14.11
C SER A 58 -16.22 -23.71 14.97
N ILE A 59 -15.49 -24.80 14.84
CA ILE A 59 -14.19 -24.96 15.54
C ILE A 59 -13.12 -24.22 14.71
N ILE A 60 -12.45 -23.26 15.34
CA ILE A 60 -11.41 -22.46 14.75
C ILE A 60 -10.04 -23.11 14.95
N THR A 61 -9.31 -23.25 13.85
CA THR A 61 -7.96 -23.85 13.81
C THR A 61 -6.94 -22.85 13.25
N ALA A 62 -5.67 -23.19 13.25
CA ALA A 62 -4.60 -22.35 12.67
C ALA A 62 -4.73 -22.13 11.14
N LYS A 63 -5.62 -22.86 10.46
CA LYS A 63 -5.89 -22.68 9.02
C LYS A 63 -6.90 -21.57 8.74
N ASP A 64 -7.62 -21.15 9.74
CA ASP A 64 -8.66 -20.13 9.65
C ASP A 64 -8.06 -18.74 9.89
N ALA A 65 -8.58 -17.72 9.24
CA ALA A 65 -8.14 -16.33 9.45
C ALA A 65 -8.32 -15.90 10.92
N ASP A 66 -9.48 -16.21 11.52
CA ASP A 66 -9.74 -15.97 12.94
C ASP A 66 -8.73 -16.71 13.83
N GLY A 67 -8.26 -17.90 13.43
CA GLY A 67 -7.26 -18.67 14.18
C GLY A 67 -5.88 -18.02 14.17
N LEU A 68 -5.48 -17.43 13.05
CA LEU A 68 -4.23 -16.67 12.97
C LEU A 68 -4.29 -15.40 13.84
N GLU A 69 -5.44 -14.74 13.89
CA GLU A 69 -5.65 -13.58 14.78
C GLU A 69 -5.52 -13.98 16.26
N VAL A 70 -6.11 -15.11 16.66
CA VAL A 70 -5.98 -15.65 18.02
C VAL A 70 -4.52 -16.00 18.36
N ILE A 71 -3.77 -16.58 17.42
CA ILE A 71 -2.32 -16.85 17.58
C ILE A 71 -1.56 -15.53 17.81
N ARG A 72 -1.78 -14.51 16.99
CA ARG A 72 -1.12 -13.19 17.11
C ARG A 72 -1.45 -12.52 18.43
N HIS A 73 -2.71 -12.52 18.81
CA HIS A 73 -3.17 -11.96 20.07
C HIS A 73 -2.52 -12.64 21.28
N SER A 74 -2.53 -13.98 21.29
CA SER A 74 -1.91 -14.75 22.38
C SER A 74 -0.38 -14.60 22.40
N THR A 75 0.25 -14.43 21.23
CA THR A 75 1.69 -14.18 21.16
C THR A 75 2.07 -12.78 21.70
N ALA A 76 1.18 -11.79 21.59
CA ALA A 76 1.37 -10.49 22.26
C ALA A 76 1.40 -10.64 23.79
N HIS A 77 0.53 -11.48 24.36
CA HIS A 77 0.56 -11.80 25.79
C HIS A 77 1.82 -12.59 26.19
N LEU A 78 2.25 -13.56 25.38
CA LEU A 78 3.50 -14.29 25.58
C LEU A 78 4.72 -13.33 25.59
N LEU A 79 4.71 -12.30 24.74
CA LEU A 79 5.72 -11.22 24.76
C LEU A 79 5.69 -10.49 26.11
N ALA A 80 4.52 -10.06 26.57
CA ALA A 80 4.38 -9.37 27.86
C ALA A 80 4.84 -10.26 29.02
N TYR A 81 4.50 -11.53 29.01
CA TYR A 81 4.97 -12.51 29.98
C TYR A 81 6.50 -12.60 30.01
N ALA A 82 7.15 -12.76 28.84
CA ALA A 82 8.61 -12.82 28.75
C ALA A 82 9.30 -11.53 29.23
N VAL A 83 8.72 -10.38 28.89
CA VAL A 83 9.24 -9.07 29.36
C VAL A 83 9.12 -8.97 30.88
N LYS A 84 7.99 -9.34 31.48
CA LYS A 84 7.82 -9.29 32.94
C LYS A 84 8.77 -10.21 33.69
N GLU A 85 9.11 -11.40 33.14
CA GLU A 85 10.10 -12.28 33.75
C GLU A 85 11.54 -11.75 33.68
N LEU A 86 11.92 -11.11 32.56
CA LEU A 86 13.27 -10.59 32.36
C LEU A 86 13.45 -9.18 32.94
N PHE A 87 12.40 -8.38 32.90
CA PHE A 87 12.37 -6.98 33.33
C PHE A 87 11.15 -6.72 34.24
N PRO A 88 11.19 -7.21 35.48
CA PRO A 88 10.03 -7.13 36.39
C PRO A 88 9.49 -5.71 36.66
N GLU A 89 10.36 -4.70 36.54
CA GLU A 89 10.00 -3.29 36.73
C GLU A 89 9.28 -2.68 35.50
N ALA A 90 9.33 -3.33 34.32
CA ALA A 90 8.62 -2.86 33.15
C ALA A 90 7.10 -2.94 33.38
N GLN A 91 6.39 -1.85 33.08
CA GLN A 91 4.93 -1.77 33.17
C GLN A 91 4.31 -2.20 31.84
N VAL A 92 3.31 -3.05 31.91
CA VAL A 92 2.57 -3.50 30.72
C VAL A 92 1.37 -2.60 30.45
N THR A 93 1.09 -2.31 29.18
CA THR A 93 -0.04 -1.46 28.81
C THR A 93 -1.04 -2.18 27.91
N ILE A 94 -0.90 -2.11 26.61
CA ILE A 94 -1.79 -2.75 25.61
C ILE A 94 -1.00 -3.51 24.57
N GLY A 95 -1.58 -4.60 24.05
CA GLY A 95 -0.97 -5.47 23.03
C GLY A 95 -1.96 -5.89 21.96
N PRO A 96 -2.40 -4.98 21.03
CA PRO A 96 -3.33 -5.33 19.98
C PRO A 96 -2.66 -6.10 18.84
N VAL A 97 -3.50 -6.83 18.11
CA VAL A 97 -3.15 -7.43 16.82
C VAL A 97 -3.13 -6.35 15.74
N ILE A 98 -2.22 -6.49 14.79
CA ILE A 98 -2.14 -5.70 13.56
C ILE A 98 -2.11 -6.64 12.34
N GLU A 99 -2.24 -6.11 11.13
CA GLU A 99 -2.44 -6.88 9.89
C GLU A 99 -1.53 -8.12 9.76
N ASN A 100 -0.21 -7.97 9.97
CA ASN A 100 0.75 -9.08 9.83
C ASN A 100 1.52 -9.37 11.12
N GLY A 101 0.92 -9.10 12.27
CA GLY A 101 1.60 -9.32 13.54
C GLY A 101 0.86 -8.75 14.73
N PHE A 102 1.62 -8.25 15.67
CA PHE A 102 1.14 -7.65 16.91
C PHE A 102 2.16 -6.64 17.41
N PHE A 103 1.77 -5.84 18.39
CA PHE A 103 2.73 -5.11 19.22
C PHE A 103 2.31 -5.16 20.68
N TYR A 104 3.23 -4.78 21.54
CA TYR A 104 2.92 -4.54 22.94
C TYR A 104 3.68 -3.30 23.44
N ASP A 105 2.98 -2.43 24.19
CA ASP A 105 3.54 -1.19 24.72
C ASP A 105 3.98 -1.36 26.17
N PHE A 106 5.17 -0.87 26.47
CA PHE A 106 5.79 -0.95 27.78
C PHE A 106 6.27 0.42 28.25
N SER A 107 6.06 0.75 29.52
CA SER A 107 6.82 1.81 30.20
C SER A 107 7.98 1.16 30.94
N TYR A 108 9.21 1.61 30.66
CA TYR A 108 10.41 1.10 31.30
C TYR A 108 11.50 2.19 31.39
N LYS A 109 12.30 2.14 32.44
CA LYS A 109 13.28 3.19 32.82
C LYS A 109 14.41 3.43 31.79
N ARG A 110 14.66 2.50 30.89
CA ARG A 110 15.63 2.62 29.81
C ARG A 110 15.07 2.07 28.49
N PRO A 111 15.60 2.51 27.34
CA PRO A 111 15.24 1.92 26.06
C PRO A 111 15.59 0.43 25.97
N PHE A 112 14.71 -0.35 25.38
CA PHE A 112 15.02 -1.73 24.94
C PHE A 112 15.99 -1.70 23.77
N THR A 113 16.99 -2.58 23.83
CA THR A 113 18.00 -2.74 22.78
C THR A 113 17.69 -3.95 21.89
N LEU A 114 18.43 -4.11 20.80
CA LEU A 114 18.33 -5.32 19.96
C LEU A 114 18.73 -6.59 20.71
N ASP A 115 19.69 -6.49 21.63
CA ASP A 115 20.09 -7.62 22.50
C ASP A 115 18.97 -8.00 23.47
N ASP A 116 18.25 -7.00 24.01
CA ASP A 116 17.05 -7.25 24.82
C ASP A 116 15.98 -7.98 24.00
N LEU A 117 15.72 -7.57 22.75
CA LEU A 117 14.78 -8.26 21.88
C LEU A 117 15.16 -9.73 21.67
N ALA A 118 16.44 -10.00 21.42
CA ALA A 118 16.94 -11.36 21.26
C ALA A 118 16.75 -12.20 22.54
N ALA A 119 17.01 -11.61 23.72
CA ALA A 119 16.80 -12.26 25.01
C ALA A 119 15.30 -12.53 25.27
N ILE A 120 14.44 -11.55 24.99
CA ILE A 120 12.97 -11.68 25.13
C ILE A 120 12.46 -12.78 24.21
N GLU A 121 12.82 -12.77 22.92
CA GLU A 121 12.40 -13.78 21.95
C GLU A 121 12.80 -15.20 22.38
N LYS A 122 14.03 -15.37 22.86
CA LYS A 122 14.52 -16.63 23.42
C LYS A 122 13.67 -17.04 24.63
N ARG A 123 13.30 -16.09 25.51
CA ARG A 123 12.45 -16.38 26.67
C ARG A 123 11.04 -16.76 26.26
N MET A 124 10.45 -16.07 25.29
CA MET A 124 9.15 -16.45 24.70
C MET A 124 9.15 -17.89 24.22
N ALA A 125 10.20 -18.30 23.48
CA ALA A 125 10.32 -19.67 23.00
C ALA A 125 10.39 -20.71 24.16
N GLN A 126 11.07 -20.37 25.25
CA GLN A 126 11.11 -21.23 26.44
C GLN A 126 9.75 -21.33 27.14
N LEU A 127 9.01 -20.22 27.23
CA LEU A 127 7.67 -20.17 27.82
C LEU A 127 6.65 -20.94 26.95
N ALA A 128 6.72 -20.78 25.64
CA ALA A 128 5.92 -21.58 24.70
C ALA A 128 6.15 -23.07 24.85
N ALA A 129 7.43 -23.49 25.02
CA ALA A 129 7.79 -24.89 25.18
C ALA A 129 7.30 -25.54 26.49
N ARG A 130 6.92 -24.73 27.48
CA ARG A 130 6.32 -25.25 28.74
C ARG A 130 4.90 -25.76 28.54
N ASP A 131 4.23 -25.37 27.48
CA ASP A 131 2.84 -25.72 27.14
C ASP A 131 1.87 -25.48 28.31
N GLU A 132 2.02 -24.34 28.96
CA GLU A 132 1.19 -23.95 30.11
C GLU A 132 -0.24 -23.62 29.63
N PRO A 133 -1.29 -24.06 30.38
CA PRO A 133 -2.67 -23.75 30.02
C PRO A 133 -2.95 -22.26 30.14
N VAL A 134 -3.73 -21.75 29.19
CA VAL A 134 -4.26 -20.38 29.24
C VAL A 134 -5.65 -20.44 29.86
N THR A 135 -5.82 -19.74 30.99
CA THR A 135 -7.07 -19.77 31.76
C THR A 135 -7.68 -18.38 31.88
N ARG A 136 -9.00 -18.31 31.78
CA ARG A 136 -9.77 -17.09 31.88
C ARG A 136 -10.51 -17.01 33.22
N ARG A 137 -10.45 -15.85 33.88
CA ARG A 137 -11.33 -15.52 34.99
C ARG A 137 -11.97 -14.15 34.80
N VAL A 138 -13.07 -13.93 35.50
CA VAL A 138 -13.80 -12.66 35.47
C VAL A 138 -13.79 -12.05 36.88
N LEU A 139 -13.51 -10.77 36.95
CA LEU A 139 -13.54 -10.00 38.19
C LEU A 139 -14.44 -8.77 38.02
N PRO A 140 -15.11 -8.32 39.09
CA PRO A 140 -15.69 -6.99 39.12
C PRO A 140 -14.62 -5.93 38.86
N ARG A 141 -14.98 -4.89 38.11
CA ARG A 141 -14.06 -3.80 37.69
C ARG A 141 -13.20 -3.27 38.84
N ASP A 142 -13.84 -2.95 40.00
CA ASP A 142 -13.13 -2.30 41.11
C ASP A 142 -12.17 -3.27 41.83
N GLU A 143 -12.49 -4.55 41.87
CA GLU A 143 -11.58 -5.60 42.35
C GLU A 143 -10.38 -5.75 41.41
N ALA A 144 -10.59 -5.70 40.09
CA ALA A 144 -9.53 -5.77 39.12
C ALA A 144 -8.61 -4.53 39.21
N VAL A 145 -9.14 -3.32 39.41
CA VAL A 145 -8.34 -2.12 39.68
C VAL A 145 -7.44 -2.30 40.89
N ALA A 146 -8.01 -2.79 42.02
CA ALA A 146 -7.26 -3.04 43.24
C ALA A 146 -6.17 -4.11 43.04
N TYR A 147 -6.50 -5.17 42.30
CA TYR A 147 -5.58 -6.25 41.96
C TYR A 147 -4.37 -5.76 41.18
N PHE A 148 -4.56 -5.04 40.08
CA PHE A 148 -3.44 -4.54 39.27
C PHE A 148 -2.62 -3.46 39.99
N LYS A 149 -3.25 -2.64 40.83
CA LYS A 149 -2.51 -1.73 41.73
C LYS A 149 -1.62 -2.49 42.71
N SER A 150 -2.07 -3.61 43.27
CA SER A 150 -1.27 -4.44 44.17
C SER A 150 -0.06 -5.09 43.49
N LEU A 151 -0.14 -5.32 42.16
CA LEU A 151 0.95 -5.81 41.34
C LEU A 151 1.91 -4.69 40.87
N GLY A 152 1.61 -3.42 41.17
CA GLY A 152 2.36 -2.28 40.67
C GLY A 152 2.09 -1.92 39.21
N GLU A 153 1.09 -2.51 38.57
CA GLU A 153 0.72 -2.27 37.18
C GLU A 153 -0.23 -1.06 37.06
N HIS A 154 0.35 0.14 37.12
CA HIS A 154 -0.43 1.39 37.18
C HIS A 154 -1.21 1.66 35.90
N TYR A 155 -0.63 1.42 34.73
CA TYR A 155 -1.29 1.61 33.43
C TYR A 155 -2.50 0.68 33.27
N LYS A 156 -2.37 -0.59 33.68
CA LYS A 156 -3.52 -1.53 33.67
C LYS A 156 -4.63 -1.07 34.61
N ALA A 157 -4.28 -0.64 35.78
CA ALA A 157 -5.28 -0.11 36.74
C ALA A 157 -5.99 1.13 36.17
N GLU A 158 -5.27 2.03 35.45
CA GLU A 158 -5.86 3.20 34.80
C GLU A 158 -6.77 2.81 33.62
N ILE A 159 -6.37 1.83 32.78
CA ILE A 159 -7.21 1.31 31.70
C ILE A 159 -8.52 0.76 32.26
N ILE A 160 -8.43 -0.08 33.29
CA ILE A 160 -9.61 -0.70 33.90
C ILE A 160 -10.51 0.37 34.56
N ALA A 161 -9.93 1.38 35.22
CA ALA A 161 -10.67 2.48 35.80
C ALA A 161 -11.45 3.33 34.77
N SER A 162 -11.05 3.32 33.51
CA SER A 162 -11.78 3.98 32.40
C SER A 162 -12.98 3.19 31.88
N ILE A 163 -13.12 1.92 32.23
CA ILE A 163 -14.30 1.08 31.93
C ILE A 163 -15.49 1.56 32.77
N PRO A 164 -16.73 1.56 32.25
CA PRO A 164 -17.91 1.95 33.03
C PRO A 164 -18.05 1.20 34.34
N ALA A 165 -18.53 1.90 35.38
CA ALA A 165 -18.75 1.29 36.70
C ALA A 165 -19.84 0.20 36.64
N GLY A 166 -19.62 -0.91 37.36
CA GLY A 166 -20.54 -2.04 37.38
C GLY A 166 -20.33 -3.07 36.28
N GLU A 167 -19.35 -2.87 35.39
CA GLU A 167 -18.96 -3.89 34.40
C GLU A 167 -17.94 -4.88 35.00
N ASP A 168 -18.05 -6.13 34.59
CA ASP A 168 -17.06 -7.16 34.87
C ASP A 168 -15.97 -7.15 33.78
N VAL A 169 -14.73 -7.43 34.19
CA VAL A 169 -13.59 -7.51 33.29
C VAL A 169 -12.99 -8.90 33.30
N SER A 170 -12.53 -9.36 32.14
CA SER A 170 -11.85 -10.66 32.01
C SER A 170 -10.35 -10.52 32.09
N LEU A 171 -9.74 -11.47 32.81
CA LEU A 171 -8.31 -11.64 32.96
C LEU A 171 -7.90 -13.00 32.38
N TYR A 172 -6.75 -13.03 31.72
CA TYR A 172 -6.17 -14.27 31.20
C TYR A 172 -4.84 -14.54 31.88
N ARG A 173 -4.66 -15.77 32.33
CA ARG A 173 -3.45 -16.24 33.01
C ARG A 173 -2.71 -17.25 32.14
N GLU A 174 -1.41 -17.02 32.00
CA GLU A 174 -0.43 -17.89 31.35
C GLU A 174 0.71 -18.15 32.37
N GLY A 175 0.77 -19.33 32.97
CA GLY A 175 1.72 -19.61 34.02
C GLY A 175 1.63 -18.63 35.20
N SER A 176 2.71 -17.87 35.47
CA SER A 176 2.76 -16.86 36.54
C SER A 176 2.30 -15.46 36.08
N PHE A 177 2.11 -15.22 34.79
CA PHE A 177 1.67 -13.94 34.22
C PHE A 177 0.16 -13.90 34.07
N GLU A 178 -0.45 -12.79 34.46
CA GLU A 178 -1.88 -12.55 34.31
C GLU A 178 -2.13 -11.12 33.81
N ASP A 179 -2.96 -10.99 32.78
CA ASP A 179 -3.23 -9.72 32.14
C ASP A 179 -4.73 -9.49 31.89
N LEU A 180 -5.10 -8.18 31.83
CA LEU A 180 -6.43 -7.75 31.40
C LEU A 180 -6.59 -8.01 29.90
N CYS A 181 -7.62 -8.76 29.52
CA CYS A 181 -7.91 -9.00 28.12
C CYS A 181 -9.36 -9.42 27.87
N ARG A 182 -9.86 -9.09 26.69
CA ARG A 182 -11.19 -9.53 26.25
C ARG A 182 -11.16 -10.94 25.64
N GLY A 183 -10.00 -11.42 25.25
CA GLY A 183 -9.84 -12.69 24.54
C GLY A 183 -10.39 -12.66 23.10
N PRO A 184 -10.55 -13.82 22.46
CA PRO A 184 -10.10 -15.14 22.96
C PRO A 184 -8.60 -15.37 22.85
N HIS A 185 -8.12 -16.39 23.56
CA HIS A 185 -6.75 -16.86 23.52
C HIS A 185 -6.65 -18.34 23.15
N VAL A 186 -5.46 -18.77 22.72
CA VAL A 186 -5.16 -20.18 22.51
C VAL A 186 -5.29 -20.99 23.82
N PRO A 187 -5.60 -22.31 23.76
CA PRO A 187 -5.81 -23.12 24.96
C PRO A 187 -4.54 -23.34 25.79
N SER A 188 -3.34 -23.24 25.18
CA SER A 188 -2.06 -23.35 25.88
C SER A 188 -0.95 -22.62 25.13
N THR A 189 0.11 -22.23 25.86
CA THR A 189 1.28 -21.54 25.30
C THR A 189 2.01 -22.37 24.25
N GLY A 190 1.90 -23.71 24.29
CA GLY A 190 2.49 -24.63 23.31
C GLY A 190 1.94 -24.51 21.89
N LYS A 191 0.85 -23.77 21.70
CA LYS A 191 0.32 -23.43 20.37
C LYS A 191 1.11 -22.28 19.70
N LEU A 192 1.89 -21.51 20.46
CA LEU A 192 2.61 -20.31 20.03
C LEU A 192 4.06 -20.66 19.70
N ARG A 193 4.32 -21.14 18.48
CA ARG A 193 5.65 -21.68 18.11
C ARG A 193 6.41 -20.87 17.08
N PHE A 194 5.71 -20.14 16.22
CA PHE A 194 6.30 -19.52 15.03
C PHE A 194 6.10 -18.02 15.07
N PHE A 195 7.00 -17.33 15.74
CA PHE A 195 6.98 -15.88 15.92
C PHE A 195 8.39 -15.28 15.77
N LYS A 196 8.43 -13.96 15.55
CA LYS A 196 9.66 -13.18 15.49
C LYS A 196 9.41 -11.80 16.08
N LEU A 197 10.29 -11.32 16.96
CA LEU A 197 10.31 -9.91 17.35
C LEU A 197 11.04 -9.08 16.30
N MET A 198 10.43 -7.95 15.90
CA MET A 198 10.86 -7.20 14.72
C MET A 198 11.65 -5.95 15.07
N LYS A 199 11.08 -5.06 15.87
CA LYS A 199 11.69 -3.76 16.20
C LYS A 199 11.08 -3.16 17.46
N VAL A 200 11.79 -2.15 18.00
CA VAL A 200 11.28 -1.24 19.04
C VAL A 200 11.02 0.13 18.40
N ALA A 201 9.93 0.77 18.81
CA ALA A 201 9.63 2.15 18.45
C ALA A 201 9.05 2.91 19.65
N GLY A 202 9.13 4.24 19.64
CA GLY A 202 8.41 5.07 20.59
C GLY A 202 6.92 5.15 20.25
N ALA A 203 6.05 5.20 21.26
CA ALA A 203 4.63 5.43 21.11
C ALA A 203 4.11 6.24 22.31
N TYR A 204 3.39 7.32 22.04
CA TYR A 204 2.80 8.11 23.14
C TYR A 204 1.61 7.39 23.78
N TRP A 205 1.55 7.40 25.11
CA TRP A 205 0.43 6.84 25.85
C TRP A 205 -0.90 7.41 25.34
N ARG A 206 -1.85 6.53 25.00
CA ARG A 206 -3.15 6.88 24.40
C ARG A 206 -3.05 7.70 23.10
N GLY A 207 -1.93 7.67 22.41
CA GLY A 207 -1.73 8.39 21.14
C GLY A 207 -1.59 9.91 21.28
N ASP A 208 -1.51 10.45 22.49
CA ASP A 208 -1.37 11.89 22.73
C ASP A 208 0.10 12.24 23.00
N HIS A 209 0.68 13.08 22.15
CA HIS A 209 2.08 13.52 22.24
C HIS A 209 2.43 14.28 23.52
N ARG A 210 1.44 14.68 24.32
CA ARG A 210 1.62 15.32 25.64
C ARG A 210 1.83 14.30 26.75
N ASN A 211 1.49 13.05 26.52
CA ASN A 211 1.64 11.96 27.48
C ASN A 211 3.04 11.34 27.38
N GLU A 212 3.35 10.47 28.34
CA GLU A 212 4.61 9.73 28.39
C GLU A 212 4.85 8.90 27.11
N MET A 213 6.09 8.89 26.65
CA MET A 213 6.51 8.05 25.54
C MET A 213 6.81 6.65 26.05
N LEU A 214 6.01 5.69 25.62
CA LEU A 214 6.18 4.27 25.85
C LEU A 214 7.08 3.64 24.81
N GLN A 215 7.52 2.42 25.06
CA GLN A 215 8.29 1.61 24.15
C GLN A 215 7.41 0.52 23.57
N ARG A 216 7.23 0.56 22.26
CA ARG A 216 6.43 -0.39 21.49
C ARG A 216 7.33 -1.45 20.89
N ILE A 217 7.17 -2.70 21.31
CA ILE A 217 7.84 -3.85 20.70
C ILE A 217 6.90 -4.47 19.68
N TYR A 218 7.33 -4.49 18.43
CA TYR A 218 6.60 -5.15 17.34
C TYR A 218 7.05 -6.60 17.17
N GLY A 219 6.10 -7.48 16.92
CA GLY A 219 6.33 -8.87 16.58
C GLY A 219 5.41 -9.37 15.48
N THR A 220 5.74 -10.52 14.93
CA THR A 220 4.89 -11.26 13.99
C THR A 220 4.72 -12.69 14.46
N ALA A 221 3.58 -13.32 14.17
CA ALA A 221 3.32 -14.72 14.48
C ALA A 221 2.48 -15.37 13.37
N TRP A 222 2.77 -16.64 13.12
CA TRP A 222 2.23 -17.42 12.01
C TRP A 222 1.84 -18.83 12.44
N ALA A 223 0.97 -19.47 11.66
CA ALA A 223 0.50 -20.82 11.94
C ALA A 223 1.59 -21.87 11.75
N THR A 224 2.50 -21.65 10.80
CA THR A 224 3.58 -22.58 10.43
C THR A 224 4.93 -21.86 10.34
N LYS A 225 6.00 -22.67 10.43
CA LYS A 225 7.37 -22.19 10.23
C LYS A 225 7.59 -21.65 8.82
N ASP A 226 6.99 -22.29 7.83
CA ASP A 226 7.15 -21.91 6.42
C ASP A 226 6.49 -20.56 6.14
N GLU A 227 5.31 -20.30 6.70
CA GLU A 227 4.64 -18.99 6.59
C GLU A 227 5.47 -17.87 7.24
N LEU A 228 6.01 -18.12 8.45
CA LEU A 228 6.91 -17.18 9.10
C LEU A 228 8.14 -16.90 8.21
N GLN A 229 8.78 -17.95 7.67
CA GLN A 229 9.96 -17.79 6.84
C GLN A 229 9.64 -17.05 5.53
N GLN A 230 8.52 -17.34 4.90
CA GLN A 230 8.05 -16.63 3.70
C GLN A 230 7.84 -15.14 4.00
N TYR A 231 7.21 -14.82 5.12
CA TYR A 231 7.01 -13.44 5.53
C TYR A 231 8.32 -12.69 5.80
N LEU A 232 9.27 -13.32 6.51
CA LEU A 232 10.59 -12.73 6.76
C LEU A 232 11.38 -12.52 5.46
N THR A 233 11.34 -13.49 4.55
CA THR A 233 11.97 -13.37 3.22
C THR A 233 11.34 -12.24 2.41
N MET A 234 10.00 -12.10 2.45
CA MET A 234 9.30 -10.99 1.80
C MET A 234 9.75 -9.64 2.36
N LEU A 235 9.93 -9.52 3.68
CA LEU A 235 10.42 -8.28 4.30
C LEU A 235 11.86 -7.95 3.91
N GLU A 236 12.75 -8.94 3.86
CA GLU A 236 14.12 -8.76 3.39
C GLU A 236 14.17 -8.31 1.92
N GLU A 237 13.34 -8.92 1.07
CA GLU A 237 13.21 -8.50 -0.32
C GLU A 237 12.61 -7.10 -0.45
N ALA A 238 11.63 -6.74 0.40
CA ALA A 238 11.07 -5.39 0.45
C ALA A 238 12.13 -4.35 0.82
N GLU A 239 13.00 -4.64 1.79
CA GLU A 239 14.10 -3.74 2.19
C GLU A 239 15.15 -3.56 1.07
N LYS A 240 15.49 -4.64 0.36
CA LYS A 240 16.41 -4.58 -0.79
C LYS A 240 15.84 -3.75 -1.94
N ARG A 241 14.52 -3.69 -2.06
CA ARG A 241 13.78 -2.99 -3.13
C ARG A 241 13.35 -1.58 -2.73
N ASP A 242 13.54 -1.17 -1.47
CA ASP A 242 13.08 0.13 -0.97
C ASP A 242 13.52 1.28 -1.89
N HIS A 243 12.55 2.00 -2.44
CA HIS A 243 12.77 3.09 -3.39
C HIS A 243 13.65 4.22 -2.81
N ARG A 244 13.65 4.43 -1.49
CA ARG A 244 14.48 5.46 -0.82
C ARG A 244 15.95 5.07 -0.83
N LYS A 245 16.23 3.77 -0.64
CA LYS A 245 17.57 3.21 -0.72
C LYS A 245 18.07 3.20 -2.17
N LEU A 246 17.29 2.61 -3.07
CA LEU A 246 17.62 2.52 -4.48
C LEU A 246 17.69 3.89 -5.16
N GLY A 247 16.79 4.81 -4.78
CA GLY A 247 16.79 6.18 -5.28
C GLY A 247 18.10 6.92 -4.98
N ARG A 248 18.65 6.73 -3.78
CA ARG A 248 19.96 7.28 -3.39
C ARG A 248 21.12 6.57 -4.07
N GLU A 249 21.13 5.21 -4.08
CA GLU A 249 22.20 4.42 -4.70
C GLU A 249 22.32 4.63 -6.21
N LEU A 250 21.18 4.86 -6.87
CA LEU A 250 21.11 5.10 -8.32
C LEU A 250 21.09 6.59 -8.69
N ASP A 251 21.20 7.49 -7.71
CA ASP A 251 21.21 8.94 -7.90
C ASP A 251 19.96 9.47 -8.63
N LEU A 252 18.76 9.06 -8.16
CA LEU A 252 17.51 9.41 -8.82
C LEU A 252 16.82 10.64 -8.20
N PHE A 253 16.80 10.74 -6.88
CA PHE A 253 16.13 11.82 -6.14
C PHE A 253 16.59 11.89 -4.68
N HIS A 254 16.25 13.00 -4.01
CA HIS A 254 16.32 13.11 -2.55
C HIS A 254 15.14 13.91 -1.99
N VAL A 255 14.96 13.83 -0.69
CA VAL A 255 14.01 14.63 0.12
C VAL A 255 14.83 15.43 1.11
N ASP A 256 14.46 16.68 1.36
CA ASP A 256 15.22 17.61 2.21
C ASP A 256 14.30 18.31 3.21
N ASP A 257 14.85 18.66 4.39
CA ASP A 257 14.09 19.32 5.46
C ASP A 257 13.62 20.74 5.10
N HIS A 258 14.25 21.37 4.11
CA HIS A 258 13.80 22.68 3.59
C HIS A 258 12.52 22.58 2.76
N ALA A 259 12.16 21.36 2.31
CA ALA A 259 10.95 21.10 1.53
C ALA A 259 10.31 19.77 1.95
N PRO A 260 9.79 19.67 3.19
CA PRO A 260 9.33 18.40 3.75
C PRO A 260 8.12 17.87 2.97
N GLY A 261 8.26 16.65 2.45
CA GLY A 261 7.24 16.00 1.63
C GLY A 261 7.24 16.45 0.16
N LEU A 262 8.29 17.13 -0.31
CA LEU A 262 8.52 17.47 -1.71
C LEU A 262 9.78 16.78 -2.21
N VAL A 263 9.85 16.48 -3.50
CA VAL A 263 10.90 15.66 -4.10
C VAL A 263 11.84 16.52 -4.94
N PHE A 264 13.14 16.40 -4.70
CA PHE A 264 14.19 16.93 -5.56
C PHE A 264 14.64 15.83 -6.53
N TRP A 265 14.31 15.98 -7.80
CA TRP A 265 14.68 15.03 -8.85
C TRP A 265 16.07 15.33 -9.39
N HIS A 266 16.95 14.31 -9.35
CA HIS A 266 18.26 14.38 -9.98
C HIS A 266 18.17 14.10 -11.49
N PRO A 267 19.22 14.37 -12.29
CA PRO A 267 19.13 14.20 -13.75
C PRO A 267 18.69 12.81 -14.20
N LYS A 268 19.15 11.75 -13.55
CA LYS A 268 18.73 10.37 -13.85
C LYS A 268 17.27 10.13 -13.50
N GLY A 269 16.84 10.56 -12.33
CA GLY A 269 15.44 10.45 -11.90
C GLY A 269 14.50 11.28 -12.75
N TRP A 270 14.93 12.50 -13.14
CA TRP A 270 14.17 13.35 -14.05
C TRP A 270 14.01 12.72 -15.44
N THR A 271 15.02 12.00 -15.92
CA THR A 271 14.93 11.24 -17.17
C THR A 271 13.88 10.13 -17.10
N VAL A 272 13.79 9.42 -15.96
CA VAL A 272 12.73 8.42 -15.74
C VAL A 272 11.36 9.09 -15.71
N TRP A 273 11.23 10.21 -15.00
CA TRP A 273 10.01 11.03 -14.95
C TRP A 273 9.53 11.40 -16.34
N GLN A 274 10.40 12.01 -17.14
CA GLN A 274 10.09 12.40 -18.52
C GLN A 274 9.68 11.20 -19.38
N GLY A 275 10.32 10.04 -19.18
CA GLY A 275 9.97 8.80 -19.87
C GLY A 275 8.54 8.36 -19.59
N VAL A 276 8.12 8.38 -18.33
CA VAL A 276 6.74 8.05 -17.91
C VAL A 276 5.75 9.09 -18.44
N GLU A 277 6.05 10.37 -18.27
CA GLU A 277 5.19 11.47 -18.72
C GLU A 277 4.98 11.46 -20.24
N GLN A 278 6.05 11.29 -21.02
CA GLN A 278 5.97 11.23 -22.48
C GLN A 278 5.21 9.99 -22.98
N TYR A 279 5.36 8.85 -22.30
CA TYR A 279 4.57 7.66 -22.58
C TYR A 279 3.08 7.94 -22.35
N MET A 280 2.72 8.49 -21.21
CA MET A 280 1.33 8.83 -20.88
C MET A 280 0.76 9.90 -21.81
N ARG A 281 1.56 10.87 -22.25
CA ARG A 281 1.13 11.89 -23.22
C ARG A 281 0.76 11.26 -24.57
N ARG A 282 1.52 10.26 -25.04
CA ARG A 282 1.14 9.47 -26.23
C ARG A 282 -0.15 8.68 -26.00
N VAL A 283 -0.30 8.06 -24.81
CA VAL A 283 -1.55 7.39 -24.44
C VAL A 283 -2.75 8.35 -24.53
N TYR A 284 -2.61 9.59 -24.09
CA TYR A 284 -3.65 10.61 -24.22
C TYR A 284 -3.99 10.90 -25.68
N GLN A 285 -2.98 11.18 -26.49
CA GLN A 285 -3.16 11.51 -27.90
C GLN A 285 -3.84 10.36 -28.67
N ASP A 286 -3.37 9.13 -28.47
CA ASP A 286 -3.87 7.93 -29.15
C ASP A 286 -5.32 7.58 -28.75
N ASN A 287 -5.81 8.07 -27.60
CA ASN A 287 -7.15 7.77 -27.06
C ASN A 287 -8.07 8.99 -27.00
N GLY A 288 -7.76 10.04 -27.76
CA GLY A 288 -8.63 11.20 -27.96
C GLY A 288 -8.76 12.11 -26.73
N TYR A 289 -7.79 12.09 -25.82
CA TYR A 289 -7.72 13.05 -24.73
C TYR A 289 -7.07 14.36 -25.20
N GLN A 290 -7.70 15.46 -24.84
CA GLN A 290 -7.16 16.80 -25.02
C GLN A 290 -6.36 17.20 -23.78
N GLU A 291 -5.06 17.43 -23.94
CA GLU A 291 -4.22 17.88 -22.83
C GLU A 291 -4.54 19.33 -22.50
N VAL A 292 -4.82 19.62 -21.23
CA VAL A 292 -5.12 20.95 -20.71
C VAL A 292 -4.16 21.30 -19.57
N LYS A 293 -4.13 22.58 -19.15
CA LYS A 293 -3.34 23.04 -18.03
C LYS A 293 -4.10 24.07 -17.20
N GLY A 294 -4.39 23.72 -15.95
CA GLY A 294 -5.00 24.60 -14.97
C GLY A 294 -3.98 25.33 -14.09
N PRO A 295 -4.33 26.48 -13.48
CA PRO A 295 -3.49 27.16 -12.51
C PRO A 295 -3.36 26.34 -11.22
N GLN A 296 -2.27 26.54 -10.49
CA GLN A 296 -2.02 25.85 -9.21
C GLN A 296 -2.67 26.53 -8.02
N LEU A 297 -2.72 27.85 -8.05
CA LEU A 297 -3.27 28.69 -6.99
C LEU A 297 -4.66 29.20 -7.41
N LEU A 298 -5.67 28.90 -6.63
CA LEU A 298 -7.07 29.19 -6.93
C LEU A 298 -7.75 29.85 -5.73
N ASP A 299 -8.66 30.76 -6.02
CA ASP A 299 -9.42 31.50 -5.02
C ASP A 299 -10.31 30.57 -4.18
N LYS A 300 -10.42 30.88 -2.91
CA LYS A 300 -11.23 30.15 -1.91
C LYS A 300 -12.67 29.90 -2.38
N SER A 301 -13.30 30.91 -3.04
CA SER A 301 -14.69 30.81 -3.46
C SER A 301 -14.99 29.64 -4.39
N LEU A 302 -13.99 29.17 -5.17
CA LEU A 302 -14.13 27.97 -5.98
C LEU A 302 -14.25 26.72 -5.10
N TRP A 303 -13.44 26.64 -4.06
CA TRP A 303 -13.41 25.52 -3.12
C TRP A 303 -14.64 25.46 -2.22
N GLU A 304 -15.21 26.61 -1.87
CA GLU A 304 -16.50 26.73 -1.19
C GLU A 304 -17.64 26.19 -2.06
N LYS A 305 -17.73 26.63 -3.32
CA LYS A 305 -18.74 26.14 -4.27
C LYS A 305 -18.71 24.64 -4.48
N THR A 306 -17.53 24.06 -4.56
CA THR A 306 -17.37 22.61 -4.77
C THR A 306 -17.48 21.78 -3.48
N GLY A 307 -17.56 22.41 -2.30
CA GLY A 307 -17.64 21.75 -1.00
C GLY A 307 -16.31 21.23 -0.44
N HIS A 308 -15.20 21.48 -1.15
CA HIS A 308 -13.88 21.08 -0.66
C HIS A 308 -13.44 21.90 0.55
N TRP A 309 -13.85 23.17 0.63
CA TRP A 309 -13.50 24.03 1.75
C TRP A 309 -14.03 23.51 3.08
N ASP A 310 -15.25 22.99 3.11
CA ASP A 310 -15.88 22.48 4.32
C ASP A 310 -15.38 21.10 4.72
N LYS A 311 -15.11 20.23 3.74
CA LYS A 311 -14.81 18.80 3.97
C LYS A 311 -13.34 18.43 3.87
N TYR A 312 -12.50 19.28 3.29
CA TYR A 312 -11.11 18.97 2.98
C TYR A 312 -10.12 20.07 3.38
N ARG A 313 -10.56 21.11 4.10
CA ARG A 313 -9.79 22.29 4.47
C ARG A 313 -8.47 21.96 5.20
N GLU A 314 -8.47 21.01 6.11
CA GLU A 314 -7.31 20.62 6.90
C GLU A 314 -6.17 20.04 6.03
N ASN A 315 -6.54 19.46 4.89
CA ASN A 315 -5.61 18.90 3.92
C ASN A 315 -5.16 19.89 2.83
N MET A 316 -5.52 21.16 2.92
CA MET A 316 -5.19 22.19 1.92
C MET A 316 -4.10 23.13 2.43
N PHE A 317 -3.15 23.48 1.56
CA PHE A 317 -2.26 24.61 1.77
C PHE A 317 -2.96 25.89 1.38
N VAL A 318 -3.12 26.79 2.32
CA VAL A 318 -3.82 28.08 2.14
C VAL A 318 -2.85 29.22 2.33
N THR A 319 -3.00 30.24 1.51
CA THR A 319 -2.24 31.49 1.56
C THR A 319 -3.17 32.70 1.40
N GLU A 320 -2.73 33.84 1.85
CA GLU A 320 -3.45 35.12 1.69
C GLU A 320 -2.60 36.07 0.86
N SER A 321 -3.25 36.77 -0.09
CA SER A 321 -2.66 37.85 -0.85
C SER A 321 -3.75 38.90 -1.15
N GLU A 322 -3.43 40.20 -1.03
CA GLU A 322 -4.33 41.30 -1.31
C GLU A 322 -5.71 41.20 -0.61
N LYS A 323 -5.71 40.68 0.65
CA LYS A 323 -6.90 40.42 1.48
C LYS A 323 -7.85 39.37 0.90
N ARG A 324 -7.33 38.46 0.07
CA ARG A 324 -8.07 37.32 -0.47
C ARG A 324 -7.37 36.04 -0.08
N GLU A 325 -8.15 35.03 0.28
CA GLU A 325 -7.65 33.68 0.58
C GLU A 325 -7.58 32.83 -0.71
N TYR A 326 -6.48 32.14 -0.86
CA TYR A 326 -6.23 31.21 -1.96
C TYR A 326 -5.79 29.87 -1.40
N ALA A 327 -5.99 28.82 -2.18
CA ALA A 327 -5.42 27.51 -1.88
C ALA A 327 -4.62 26.98 -3.06
N LEU A 328 -3.49 26.32 -2.74
CA LEU A 328 -2.85 25.41 -3.71
C LEU A 328 -3.81 24.26 -3.99
N LYS A 329 -4.08 23.99 -5.26
CA LYS A 329 -5.08 22.98 -5.65
C LYS A 329 -4.73 21.61 -5.09
N PRO A 330 -5.63 20.96 -4.31
CA PRO A 330 -5.47 19.57 -3.90
C PRO A 330 -5.95 18.58 -4.97
N MET A 331 -6.70 19.08 -5.96
CA MET A 331 -7.33 18.33 -7.07
C MET A 331 -7.45 19.22 -8.31
N ASN A 332 -7.58 18.59 -9.48
CA ASN A 332 -7.69 19.32 -10.77
C ASN A 332 -9.14 19.50 -11.25
N CYS A 333 -10.08 18.71 -10.72
CA CYS A 333 -11.45 18.63 -11.20
C CYS A 333 -12.19 19.98 -11.34
N PRO A 334 -12.16 20.93 -10.38
CA PRO A 334 -12.84 22.22 -10.57
C PRO A 334 -12.25 23.03 -11.73
N GLY A 335 -10.92 22.95 -11.93
CA GLY A 335 -10.23 23.61 -13.04
C GLY A 335 -10.70 23.11 -14.40
N HIS A 336 -10.87 21.79 -14.55
CA HIS A 336 -11.36 21.20 -15.81
C HIS A 336 -12.82 21.58 -16.10
N ILE A 337 -13.66 21.71 -15.07
CA ILE A 337 -15.02 22.22 -15.25
C ILE A 337 -15.01 23.68 -15.72
N LEU A 338 -14.13 24.52 -15.16
CA LEU A 338 -13.99 25.91 -15.62
C LEU A 338 -13.53 26.00 -17.09
N ILE A 339 -12.69 25.04 -17.55
CA ILE A 339 -12.29 24.95 -18.96
C ILE A 339 -13.47 24.47 -19.80
N PHE A 340 -14.20 23.44 -19.36
CA PHE A 340 -15.39 22.93 -20.06
C PHE A 340 -16.44 24.02 -20.30
N LYS A 341 -16.65 24.91 -19.34
CA LYS A 341 -17.61 26.00 -19.40
C LYS A 341 -17.25 27.11 -20.42
N GLN A 342 -16.02 27.10 -20.94
CA GLN A 342 -15.64 28.09 -21.97
C GLN A 342 -16.27 27.72 -23.31
N GLY A 343 -17.19 28.58 -23.77
CA GLY A 343 -17.98 28.34 -24.97
C GLY A 343 -19.15 27.37 -24.77
N ILE A 344 -20.05 27.37 -25.74
CA ILE A 344 -21.21 26.47 -25.73
C ILE A 344 -20.78 25.10 -26.19
N LYS A 345 -21.15 24.07 -25.43
CA LYS A 345 -20.96 22.66 -25.79
C LYS A 345 -22.29 22.06 -26.23
N SER A 346 -22.27 21.14 -27.17
CA SER A 346 -23.43 20.37 -27.60
C SER A 346 -23.25 18.88 -27.31
N TYR A 347 -24.31 18.11 -27.35
CA TYR A 347 -24.26 16.65 -27.21
C TYR A 347 -23.31 15.98 -28.23
N ARG A 348 -23.05 16.62 -29.38
CA ARG A 348 -22.14 16.13 -30.42
C ARG A 348 -20.67 16.26 -30.04
N ASP A 349 -20.35 17.15 -29.09
CA ASP A 349 -19.01 17.33 -28.56
C ASP A 349 -18.67 16.30 -27.48
N LEU A 350 -19.68 15.56 -26.99
CA LEU A 350 -19.53 14.53 -25.95
C LEU A 350 -19.38 13.12 -26.54
N PRO A 351 -18.57 12.26 -25.94
CA PRO A 351 -17.77 12.47 -24.72
C PRO A 351 -16.55 13.36 -24.96
N LEU A 352 -16.35 14.37 -24.12
CA LEU A 352 -15.20 15.25 -24.16
C LEU A 352 -14.20 14.84 -23.08
N ARG A 353 -12.98 14.47 -23.48
CA ARG A 353 -11.96 13.93 -22.59
C ARG A 353 -10.82 14.93 -22.40
N TYR A 354 -10.68 15.45 -21.18
CA TYR A 354 -9.52 16.26 -20.79
C TYR A 354 -8.52 15.43 -20.00
N GLY A 355 -7.21 15.70 -20.21
CA GLY A 355 -6.12 15.16 -19.42
C GLY A 355 -5.17 16.26 -18.99
N GLU A 356 -4.64 16.17 -17.77
CA GLU A 356 -3.67 17.13 -17.24
C GLU A 356 -2.59 16.38 -16.45
N PHE A 357 -1.32 16.69 -16.70
CA PHE A 357 -0.27 16.43 -15.73
C PHE A 357 -0.33 17.56 -14.70
N GLY A 358 -1.28 17.38 -13.76
CA GLY A 358 -1.66 18.40 -12.81
C GLY A 358 -0.88 18.30 -11.52
N GLN A 359 -0.10 19.34 -11.19
CA GLN A 359 0.58 19.41 -9.91
C GLN A 359 -0.40 19.80 -8.82
N CYS A 360 -0.58 18.90 -7.85
CA CYS A 360 -1.45 19.05 -6.69
C CYS A 360 -0.64 19.08 -5.40
N HIS A 361 -1.21 19.72 -4.37
CA HIS A 361 -0.60 19.79 -3.05
C HIS A 361 -1.61 19.40 -1.97
N ARG A 362 -1.20 18.52 -1.05
CA ARG A 362 -1.99 18.08 0.11
C ARG A 362 -1.17 18.20 1.36
N ASN A 363 -1.74 18.82 2.40
CA ASN A 363 -1.07 18.99 3.68
C ASN A 363 -1.08 17.67 4.49
N GLU A 364 -0.37 16.69 3.99
CA GLU A 364 -0.22 15.40 4.66
C GLU A 364 0.55 15.55 5.98
N PRO A 365 0.13 14.85 7.06
CA PRO A 365 0.83 14.89 8.34
C PRO A 365 2.24 14.30 8.19
N SER A 366 3.22 14.86 8.90
CA SER A 366 4.62 14.46 8.81
C SER A 366 4.84 12.96 9.06
N GLY A 367 4.10 12.36 10.01
CA GLY A 367 4.17 10.93 10.30
C GLY A 367 3.60 10.01 9.20
N GLY A 368 2.87 10.58 8.23
CA GLY A 368 2.32 9.85 7.08
C GLY A 368 3.22 9.88 5.85
N LEU A 369 4.28 10.69 5.84
CA LEU A 369 5.18 10.81 4.68
C LEU A 369 6.05 9.57 4.51
N HIS A 370 6.23 9.12 3.25
CA HIS A 370 7.01 7.92 2.96
C HIS A 370 7.74 8.02 1.62
N GLY A 371 8.99 8.53 1.65
CA GLY A 371 9.81 8.74 0.44
C GLY A 371 9.05 9.49 -0.64
N ILE A 372 8.98 8.92 -1.85
CA ILE A 372 8.17 9.46 -2.96
C ILE A 372 6.80 8.78 -3.11
N MET A 373 6.49 7.80 -2.25
CA MET A 373 5.20 7.09 -2.28
C MET A 373 4.06 7.89 -1.63
N ARG A 374 4.37 8.72 -0.61
CA ARG A 374 3.41 9.62 0.02
C ARG A 374 4.08 10.95 0.31
N VAL A 375 3.69 11.93 -0.46
CA VAL A 375 4.30 13.26 -0.53
C VAL A 375 3.24 14.36 -0.33
N ARG A 376 3.67 15.60 -0.13
CA ARG A 376 2.78 16.78 -0.02
C ARG A 376 2.56 17.47 -1.35
N GLY A 377 3.52 17.39 -2.27
CA GLY A 377 3.38 17.89 -3.63
C GLY A 377 3.63 16.80 -4.64
N PHE A 378 2.69 16.58 -5.54
CA PHE A 378 2.74 15.50 -6.52
C PHE A 378 2.08 15.91 -7.84
N THR A 379 2.50 15.27 -8.92
CA THR A 379 1.92 15.45 -10.25
C THR A 379 1.08 14.24 -10.61
N GLN A 380 -0.18 14.46 -10.97
CA GLN A 380 -1.15 13.41 -11.28
C GLN A 380 -1.39 13.34 -12.79
N ASP A 381 -1.51 12.14 -13.37
CA ASP A 381 -2.04 11.91 -14.72
C ASP A 381 -3.57 12.01 -14.69
N ASP A 382 -4.06 13.14 -14.26
CA ASP A 382 -5.47 13.34 -13.98
C ASP A 382 -6.26 13.59 -15.27
N GLY A 383 -7.45 13.07 -15.34
CA GLY A 383 -8.33 13.29 -16.48
C GLY A 383 -9.80 13.27 -16.09
N HIS A 384 -10.57 14.02 -16.87
CA HIS A 384 -12.00 14.16 -16.67
C HIS A 384 -12.72 13.99 -18.00
N ILE A 385 -13.70 13.09 -18.01
CA ILE A 385 -14.53 12.83 -19.18
C ILE A 385 -15.91 13.41 -18.90
N PHE A 386 -16.31 14.39 -19.71
CA PHE A 386 -17.66 14.94 -19.69
C PHE A 386 -18.50 14.18 -20.69
N CYS A 387 -19.59 13.55 -20.25
CA CYS A 387 -20.39 12.67 -21.07
C CYS A 387 -21.88 12.73 -20.71
N THR A 388 -22.71 12.11 -21.54
CA THR A 388 -24.12 11.83 -21.20
C THR A 388 -24.22 10.58 -20.34
N GLU A 389 -25.37 10.35 -19.68
CA GLU A 389 -25.59 9.14 -18.87
C GLU A 389 -25.35 7.84 -19.69
N ASP A 390 -25.80 7.79 -20.94
CA ASP A 390 -25.65 6.62 -21.82
C ASP A 390 -24.20 6.33 -22.21
N GLN A 391 -23.32 7.34 -22.11
CA GLN A 391 -21.90 7.21 -22.43
C GLN A 391 -21.07 6.74 -21.25
N ILE A 392 -21.61 6.67 -20.02
CA ILE A 392 -20.84 6.26 -18.81
C ILE A 392 -20.25 4.86 -19.00
N LEU A 393 -21.07 3.87 -19.31
CA LEU A 393 -20.63 2.49 -19.42
C LEU A 393 -19.57 2.27 -20.51
N PRO A 394 -19.77 2.71 -21.77
CA PRO A 394 -18.75 2.56 -22.80
C PRO A 394 -17.45 3.29 -22.47
N GLU A 395 -17.49 4.48 -21.85
CA GLU A 395 -16.28 5.20 -21.44
C GLU A 395 -15.53 4.47 -20.31
N CYS A 396 -16.24 3.94 -19.32
CA CYS A 396 -15.63 3.17 -18.23
C CYS A 396 -14.97 1.88 -18.75
N VAL A 397 -15.61 1.16 -19.70
CA VAL A 397 -15.04 -0.05 -20.32
C VAL A 397 -13.79 0.29 -21.14
N ALA A 398 -13.86 1.33 -21.98
CA ALA A 398 -12.71 1.79 -22.78
C ALA A 398 -11.53 2.19 -21.88
N TYR A 399 -11.81 2.90 -20.80
CA TYR A 399 -10.80 3.29 -19.81
C TYR A 399 -10.17 2.08 -19.12
N THR A 400 -10.97 1.09 -18.67
CA THR A 400 -10.48 -0.13 -18.01
C THR A 400 -9.53 -0.91 -18.93
N THR A 401 -9.89 -1.05 -20.21
CA THR A 401 -9.04 -1.69 -21.22
C THR A 401 -7.73 -0.93 -21.43
N LEU A 402 -7.81 0.39 -21.50
CA LEU A 402 -6.63 1.25 -21.66
C LEU A 402 -5.68 1.13 -20.46
N LEU A 403 -6.23 1.17 -19.24
CA LEU A 403 -5.45 1.02 -18.00
C LEU A 403 -4.73 -0.33 -17.95
N GLN A 404 -5.40 -1.42 -18.28
CA GLN A 404 -4.80 -2.76 -18.34
C GLN A 404 -3.61 -2.81 -19.31
N LYS A 405 -3.75 -2.20 -20.50
CA LYS A 405 -2.65 -2.09 -21.48
C LYS A 405 -1.48 -1.29 -20.91
N VAL A 406 -1.74 -0.13 -20.32
CA VAL A 406 -0.68 0.72 -19.73
C VAL A 406 0.08 -0.03 -18.64
N TYR A 407 -0.62 -0.69 -17.73
CA TYR A 407 0.03 -1.46 -16.66
C TYR A 407 0.87 -2.62 -17.21
N ALA A 408 0.39 -3.32 -18.24
CA ALA A 408 1.16 -4.36 -18.91
C ALA A 408 2.45 -3.82 -19.56
N ASP A 409 2.40 -2.64 -20.18
CA ASP A 409 3.56 -1.96 -20.79
C ASP A 409 4.63 -1.58 -19.74
N PHE A 410 4.22 -1.32 -18.49
CA PHE A 410 5.13 -1.09 -17.35
C PHE A 410 5.57 -2.38 -16.62
N GLY A 411 5.08 -3.55 -17.04
CA GLY A 411 5.47 -4.86 -16.49
C GLY A 411 4.54 -5.43 -15.43
N PHE A 412 3.45 -4.74 -15.08
CA PHE A 412 2.49 -5.23 -14.10
C PHE A 412 1.49 -6.20 -14.73
N LYS A 413 1.34 -7.39 -14.13
CA LYS A 413 0.47 -8.47 -14.65
C LYS A 413 -0.79 -8.67 -13.83
N ASN A 414 -0.74 -8.32 -12.56
CA ASN A 414 -1.82 -8.58 -11.61
C ASN A 414 -2.45 -7.27 -11.14
N ILE A 415 -3.73 -7.12 -11.43
CA ILE A 415 -4.54 -5.97 -11.03
C ILE A 415 -5.69 -6.49 -10.16
N ILE A 416 -5.90 -5.87 -9.02
CA ILE A 416 -7.04 -6.12 -8.13
C ILE A 416 -8.04 -4.99 -8.35
N TYR A 417 -9.29 -5.35 -8.57
CA TYR A 417 -10.37 -4.41 -8.83
C TYR A 417 -11.30 -4.37 -7.62
N LYS A 418 -11.59 -3.15 -7.14
CA LYS A 418 -12.55 -2.93 -6.05
C LYS A 418 -13.54 -1.85 -6.42
N VAL A 419 -14.81 -2.06 -6.11
CA VAL A 419 -15.84 -1.04 -6.23
C VAL A 419 -16.11 -0.48 -4.83
N ALA A 420 -15.69 0.75 -4.61
CA ALA A 420 -15.92 1.47 -3.36
C ALA A 420 -17.27 2.22 -3.48
N THR A 421 -18.23 1.83 -2.64
CA THR A 421 -19.59 2.33 -2.67
C THR A 421 -19.79 3.50 -1.72
N ARG A 422 -20.99 4.03 -1.68
CA ARG A 422 -21.39 5.23 -0.93
C ARG A 422 -20.96 5.22 0.53
N PRO A 423 -20.31 6.29 1.02
CA PRO A 423 -20.02 6.49 2.44
C PRO A 423 -21.26 7.02 3.18
N GLU A 424 -21.24 6.93 4.51
CA GLU A 424 -22.32 7.45 5.36
C GLU A 424 -22.49 8.96 5.17
N GLN A 425 -21.38 9.72 5.13
CA GLN A 425 -21.38 11.16 4.86
C GLN A 425 -21.13 11.42 3.37
N ARG A 426 -22.17 11.69 2.60
CA ARG A 426 -22.12 11.93 1.16
C ARG A 426 -22.95 13.13 0.74
N ILE A 427 -22.81 13.52 -0.52
CA ILE A 427 -23.66 14.50 -1.20
C ILE A 427 -24.49 13.81 -2.30
N GLY A 428 -25.62 14.41 -2.68
CA GLY A 428 -26.53 13.86 -3.67
C GLY A 428 -27.58 12.91 -3.10
N PHE A 429 -28.52 12.51 -3.95
CA PHE A 429 -29.66 11.63 -3.59
C PHE A 429 -29.30 10.16 -3.82
N ASP A 430 -29.99 9.27 -3.14
CA ASP A 430 -29.72 7.83 -3.22
C ASP A 430 -29.91 7.27 -4.63
N GLU A 431 -30.89 7.75 -5.40
CA GLU A 431 -31.14 7.31 -6.77
C GLU A 431 -29.94 7.62 -7.70
N VAL A 432 -29.24 8.73 -7.47
CA VAL A 432 -28.03 9.09 -8.22
C VAL A 432 -26.88 8.14 -7.88
N TRP A 433 -26.75 7.81 -6.60
CA TRP A 433 -25.75 6.84 -6.14
C TRP A 433 -26.02 5.43 -6.67
N ASP A 434 -27.30 5.00 -6.67
CA ASP A 434 -27.70 3.70 -7.23
C ASP A 434 -27.30 3.57 -8.71
N LYS A 435 -27.57 4.61 -9.51
CA LYS A 435 -27.16 4.66 -10.92
C LYS A 435 -25.64 4.58 -11.09
N ALA A 436 -24.91 5.39 -10.32
CA ALA A 436 -23.46 5.47 -10.42
C ALA A 436 -22.78 4.15 -10.00
N GLU A 437 -23.19 3.56 -8.88
CA GLU A 437 -22.68 2.28 -8.41
C GLU A 437 -22.97 1.16 -9.40
N HIS A 438 -24.22 1.10 -9.92
CA HIS A 438 -24.62 0.13 -10.93
C HIS A 438 -23.75 0.24 -12.19
N ALA A 439 -23.52 1.45 -12.69
CA ALA A 439 -22.69 1.68 -13.88
C ALA A 439 -21.25 1.18 -13.70
N LEU A 440 -20.64 1.39 -12.53
CA LEU A 440 -19.29 0.91 -12.24
C LEU A 440 -19.22 -0.62 -12.11
N ILE A 441 -20.21 -1.23 -11.48
CA ILE A 441 -20.32 -2.69 -11.37
C ILE A 441 -20.47 -3.33 -12.75
N GLU A 442 -21.37 -2.80 -13.58
CA GLU A 442 -21.59 -3.29 -14.95
C GLU A 442 -20.36 -3.09 -15.84
N CYS A 443 -19.59 -2.00 -15.63
CA CYS A 443 -18.31 -1.80 -16.31
C CYS A 443 -17.34 -2.97 -16.07
N LEU A 444 -17.12 -3.36 -14.81
CA LEU A 444 -16.20 -4.44 -14.49
C LEU A 444 -16.70 -5.80 -14.97
N ARG A 445 -18.03 -6.05 -14.90
CA ARG A 445 -18.65 -7.25 -15.47
C ARG A 445 -18.44 -7.33 -16.98
N ALA A 446 -18.73 -6.23 -17.69
CA ALA A 446 -18.56 -6.15 -19.15
C ALA A 446 -17.09 -6.28 -19.57
N SER A 447 -16.16 -5.85 -18.72
CA SER A 447 -14.72 -5.99 -18.91
C SER A 447 -14.18 -7.38 -18.53
N GLY A 448 -15.02 -8.29 -18.02
CA GLY A 448 -14.61 -9.63 -17.60
C GLY A 448 -13.66 -9.64 -16.39
N CYS A 449 -13.75 -8.62 -15.54
CA CYS A 449 -12.90 -8.48 -14.37
C CYS A 449 -13.56 -9.06 -13.12
N ASP A 450 -12.84 -9.89 -12.37
CA ASP A 450 -13.23 -10.26 -11.01
C ASP A 450 -12.98 -9.08 -10.07
N PHE A 451 -13.95 -8.75 -9.23
CA PHE A 451 -13.86 -7.59 -8.35
C PHE A 451 -14.51 -7.81 -6.98
N GLU A 452 -14.10 -7.01 -6.02
CA GLU A 452 -14.64 -6.96 -4.66
C GLU A 452 -15.46 -5.67 -4.48
N ILE A 453 -16.48 -5.74 -3.63
CA ILE A 453 -17.20 -4.55 -3.17
C ILE A 453 -16.60 -4.09 -1.84
N SER A 454 -16.26 -2.80 -1.75
CA SER A 454 -15.78 -2.15 -0.53
C SER A 454 -16.82 -1.14 -0.04
N PRO A 455 -17.74 -1.55 0.85
CA PRO A 455 -18.82 -0.67 1.31
C PRO A 455 -18.30 0.52 2.09
N GLY A 456 -18.79 1.72 1.78
CA GLY A 456 -18.48 2.94 2.53
C GLY A 456 -17.17 3.63 2.16
N GLU A 457 -16.37 3.06 1.24
CA GLU A 457 -15.04 3.58 0.87
C GLU A 457 -15.06 4.54 -0.33
N GLY A 458 -16.23 4.84 -0.86
CA GLY A 458 -16.40 5.82 -1.94
C GLY A 458 -16.03 7.25 -1.51
N ALA A 459 -15.80 8.12 -2.48
CA ALA A 459 -15.63 9.55 -2.19
C ALA A 459 -16.98 10.17 -1.78
N PHE A 460 -16.94 11.28 -1.06
CA PHE A 460 -18.17 11.94 -0.60
C PHE A 460 -19.09 12.42 -1.75
N TYR A 461 -18.58 12.51 -2.98
CA TYR A 461 -19.28 12.99 -4.18
C TYR A 461 -19.56 11.91 -5.22
N GLY A 462 -19.03 10.69 -5.09
CA GLY A 462 -19.32 9.59 -6.02
C GLY A 462 -18.62 8.28 -5.68
N PRO A 463 -19.17 7.15 -6.14
CA PRO A 463 -18.53 5.84 -6.04
C PRO A 463 -17.33 5.75 -6.98
N LYS A 464 -16.44 4.81 -6.73
CA LYS A 464 -15.21 4.64 -7.53
C LYS A 464 -14.85 3.18 -7.76
N ILE A 465 -14.23 2.90 -8.89
CA ILE A 465 -13.41 1.70 -9.08
C ILE A 465 -11.98 2.04 -8.66
N GLU A 466 -11.39 1.20 -7.83
CA GLU A 466 -9.98 1.23 -7.48
C GLU A 466 -9.24 0.13 -8.22
N TYR A 467 -8.19 0.52 -8.94
CA TYR A 467 -7.30 -0.40 -9.66
C TYR A 467 -6.00 -0.49 -8.87
N THR A 468 -5.81 -1.62 -8.20
CA THR A 468 -4.70 -1.84 -7.29
C THR A 468 -3.67 -2.77 -7.94
N LEU A 469 -2.44 -2.30 -8.07
CA LEU A 469 -1.32 -3.09 -8.55
C LEU A 469 -0.83 -4.03 -7.45
N LYS A 470 -0.53 -5.27 -7.84
CA LYS A 470 0.20 -6.21 -6.99
C LYS A 470 1.63 -6.32 -7.52
N ASP A 471 2.61 -5.95 -6.70
CA ASP A 471 4.01 -5.98 -7.09
C ASP A 471 4.64 -7.38 -7.02
N ALA A 472 5.89 -7.50 -7.47
CA ALA A 472 6.64 -8.76 -7.57
C ALA A 472 6.78 -9.52 -6.24
N ILE A 473 6.62 -8.85 -5.10
CA ILE A 473 6.67 -9.47 -3.76
C ILE A 473 5.31 -9.53 -3.07
N GLY A 474 4.22 -9.23 -3.82
CA GLY A 474 2.85 -9.40 -3.37
C GLY A 474 2.23 -8.21 -2.65
N ARG A 475 2.92 -7.06 -2.52
CA ARG A 475 2.36 -5.84 -1.92
C ARG A 475 1.35 -5.20 -2.86
N GLN A 476 0.35 -4.53 -2.28
CA GLN A 476 -0.74 -3.89 -3.01
C GLN A 476 -0.56 -2.37 -3.03
N TRP A 477 -0.72 -1.77 -4.23
CA TRP A 477 -0.55 -0.34 -4.47
C TRP A 477 -1.73 0.19 -5.27
N GLN A 478 -2.61 0.93 -4.63
CA GLN A 478 -3.69 1.63 -5.34
C GLN A 478 -3.09 2.76 -6.19
N CYS A 479 -3.30 2.71 -7.49
CA CYS A 479 -2.82 3.70 -8.46
C CYS A 479 -3.97 4.25 -9.30
N GLY A 480 -4.62 3.39 -10.09
CA GLY A 480 -5.69 3.79 -10.97
C GLY A 480 -7.01 3.99 -10.25
N THR A 481 -7.81 4.92 -10.76
CA THR A 481 -9.17 5.18 -10.28
C THR A 481 -10.08 5.58 -11.43
N MET A 482 -11.36 5.20 -11.32
CA MET A 482 -12.47 5.69 -12.13
C MET A 482 -13.62 6.03 -11.18
N GLN A 483 -14.08 7.29 -11.21
CA GLN A 483 -15.19 7.76 -10.36
C GLN A 483 -16.28 8.38 -11.21
N VAL A 484 -17.53 8.14 -10.84
CA VAL A 484 -18.70 8.75 -11.49
C VAL A 484 -19.24 9.85 -10.60
N ASP A 485 -19.33 11.06 -11.14
CA ASP A 485 -19.76 12.26 -10.44
C ASP A 485 -20.87 12.98 -11.22
N PHE A 486 -22.03 13.05 -10.62
CA PHE A 486 -23.18 13.81 -11.11
C PHE A 486 -23.28 15.21 -10.45
N SER A 487 -22.58 15.42 -9.36
CA SER A 487 -22.80 16.54 -8.45
C SER A 487 -21.94 17.76 -8.77
N MET A 488 -20.66 17.56 -9.08
CA MET A 488 -19.73 18.68 -9.26
C MET A 488 -20.00 19.52 -10.50
N PRO A 489 -20.40 18.94 -11.67
CA PRO A 489 -20.86 19.70 -12.81
C PRO A 489 -22.05 20.62 -12.49
N GLU A 490 -23.02 20.14 -11.70
CA GLU A 490 -24.16 20.92 -11.25
C GLU A 490 -23.75 22.08 -10.35
N ARG A 491 -22.90 21.83 -9.35
CA ARG A 491 -22.41 22.84 -8.40
C ARG A 491 -21.65 23.99 -9.05
N LEU A 492 -21.00 23.73 -10.17
CA LEU A 492 -20.25 24.70 -10.95
C LEU A 492 -21.01 25.17 -12.20
N ASP A 493 -22.30 24.87 -12.34
CA ASP A 493 -23.17 25.28 -13.47
C ASP A 493 -22.57 24.90 -14.85
N ALA A 494 -22.04 23.66 -14.97
CA ALA A 494 -21.59 23.13 -16.25
C ALA A 494 -22.81 22.63 -17.04
N GLU A 495 -22.92 23.00 -18.32
CA GLU A 495 -24.07 22.68 -19.17
C GLU A 495 -23.63 22.37 -20.60
N TYR A 496 -24.40 21.53 -21.28
CA TYR A 496 -24.33 21.32 -22.73
C TYR A 496 -25.73 21.38 -23.34
N VAL A 497 -25.83 21.64 -24.64
CA VAL A 497 -27.08 21.66 -25.38
C VAL A 497 -27.35 20.24 -25.88
N GLY A 498 -28.48 19.66 -25.47
CA GLY A 498 -28.93 18.34 -25.87
C GLY A 498 -29.45 18.29 -27.31
N GLU A 499 -29.79 17.12 -27.78
CA GLU A 499 -30.44 16.90 -29.09
C GLU A 499 -31.82 17.57 -29.17
N ASP A 500 -32.49 17.66 -28.03
CA ASP A 500 -33.78 18.33 -27.84
C ASP A 500 -33.68 19.87 -27.85
N GLY A 501 -32.45 20.44 -27.99
CA GLY A 501 -32.19 21.87 -27.93
C GLY A 501 -32.22 22.44 -26.51
N ALA A 502 -32.51 21.65 -25.48
CA ALA A 502 -32.51 22.10 -24.10
C ALA A 502 -31.10 22.04 -23.48
N ARG A 503 -30.93 22.68 -22.33
CA ARG A 503 -29.69 22.63 -21.56
C ARG A 503 -29.74 21.46 -20.58
N HIS A 504 -28.67 20.66 -20.58
CA HIS A 504 -28.50 19.49 -19.73
C HIS A 504 -27.20 19.59 -18.94
N ARG A 505 -27.15 18.89 -17.80
CA ARG A 505 -25.94 18.72 -17.00
C ARG A 505 -25.14 17.49 -17.50
N PRO A 506 -23.85 17.62 -17.80
CA PRO A 506 -23.05 16.46 -18.13
C PRO A 506 -22.77 15.61 -16.88
N VAL A 507 -22.55 14.32 -17.07
CA VAL A 507 -21.90 13.48 -16.08
C VAL A 507 -20.39 13.69 -16.21
N MET A 508 -19.68 13.69 -15.09
CA MET A 508 -18.23 13.80 -15.06
C MET A 508 -17.61 12.49 -14.55
N LEU A 509 -16.74 11.91 -15.35
CA LEU A 509 -15.95 10.76 -14.93
C LEU A 509 -14.55 11.25 -14.58
N HIS A 510 -14.14 11.07 -13.33
CA HIS A 510 -12.78 11.33 -12.87
C HIS A 510 -11.94 10.08 -13.09
N ARG A 511 -10.78 10.22 -13.72
CA ARG A 511 -9.90 9.08 -13.94
C ARG A 511 -8.43 9.45 -13.72
N ALA A 512 -7.66 8.50 -13.20
CA ALA A 512 -6.21 8.50 -13.20
C ALA A 512 -5.71 7.09 -13.46
N ILE A 513 -4.75 6.91 -14.37
CA ILE A 513 -4.18 5.59 -14.68
C ILE A 513 -3.01 5.29 -13.76
N VAL A 514 -1.96 6.11 -13.80
CA VAL A 514 -0.78 5.94 -12.93
C VAL A 514 -0.94 6.67 -11.59
N GLY A 515 -1.89 7.59 -11.50
CA GLY A 515 -2.12 8.41 -10.32
C GLY A 515 -1.01 9.43 -10.14
N SER A 516 -0.40 9.52 -8.94
CA SER A 516 0.78 10.36 -8.74
C SER A 516 1.99 9.76 -9.46
N LEU A 517 2.67 10.55 -10.30
CA LEU A 517 3.90 10.12 -10.99
C LEU A 517 4.99 9.77 -9.97
N GLU A 518 5.11 10.53 -8.89
CA GLU A 518 6.05 10.27 -7.79
C GLU A 518 5.83 8.87 -7.21
N ARG A 519 4.59 8.58 -6.81
CA ARG A 519 4.21 7.28 -6.26
C ARG A 519 4.42 6.15 -7.27
N PHE A 520 4.00 6.35 -8.50
CA PHE A 520 4.13 5.33 -9.55
C PHE A 520 5.59 5.03 -9.88
N ILE A 521 6.46 6.06 -9.98
CA ILE A 521 7.90 5.86 -10.18
C ILE A 521 8.51 5.13 -8.98
N GLY A 522 8.09 5.45 -7.75
CA GLY A 522 8.50 4.70 -6.55
C GLY A 522 8.13 3.21 -6.64
N ILE A 523 6.90 2.91 -7.07
CA ILE A 523 6.44 1.54 -7.30
C ILE A 523 7.25 0.84 -8.39
N LEU A 524 7.55 1.53 -9.50
CA LEU A 524 8.40 1.00 -10.59
C LEU A 524 9.82 0.67 -10.10
N ILE A 525 10.43 1.55 -9.30
CA ILE A 525 11.75 1.31 -8.72
C ILE A 525 11.72 0.03 -7.87
N GLU A 526 10.71 -0.15 -7.05
CA GLU A 526 10.57 -1.32 -6.18
C GLU A 526 10.19 -2.59 -6.95
N GLU A 527 9.28 -2.52 -7.94
CA GLU A 527 8.91 -3.63 -8.81
C GLU A 527 10.13 -4.20 -9.52
N HIS A 528 10.90 -3.34 -10.14
CA HIS A 528 12.10 -3.73 -10.90
C HIS A 528 13.37 -3.81 -10.04
N ALA A 529 13.28 -3.64 -8.72
CA ALA A 529 14.45 -3.57 -7.83
C ALA A 529 15.54 -2.61 -8.35
N GLY A 530 15.14 -1.47 -8.92
CA GLY A 530 15.99 -0.47 -9.55
C GLY A 530 16.49 -0.82 -10.95
N ALA A 531 16.25 -2.04 -11.44
CA ALA A 531 16.65 -2.49 -12.78
C ALA A 531 15.57 -2.17 -13.82
N LEU A 532 15.28 -0.87 -14.00
CA LEU A 532 14.22 -0.41 -14.89
C LEU A 532 14.35 -1.00 -16.32
N PRO A 533 13.22 -1.25 -17.03
CA PRO A 533 13.23 -1.67 -18.42
C PRO A 533 14.07 -0.73 -19.30
N THR A 534 14.65 -1.24 -20.38
CA THR A 534 15.55 -0.48 -21.26
C THR A 534 14.96 0.85 -21.74
N TRP A 535 13.67 0.86 -22.05
CA TRP A 535 12.99 2.07 -22.53
C TRP A 535 12.84 3.16 -21.45
N LEU A 536 12.82 2.81 -20.16
CA LEU A 536 12.75 3.73 -19.02
C LEU A 536 14.11 4.01 -18.37
N ALA A 537 15.10 3.15 -18.59
CA ALA A 537 16.40 3.29 -17.94
C ALA A 537 17.02 4.67 -18.21
N PRO A 538 17.44 5.44 -17.19
CA PRO A 538 18.00 6.78 -17.40
C PRO A 538 19.29 6.76 -18.21
N VAL A 539 20.08 5.70 -18.05
CA VAL A 539 21.22 5.34 -18.89
C VAL A 539 20.93 3.98 -19.51
N GLN A 540 20.83 3.90 -20.83
CA GLN A 540 20.50 2.66 -21.52
C GLN A 540 21.74 1.84 -21.84
N VAL A 541 22.86 2.51 -22.08
CA VAL A 541 24.11 1.88 -22.46
C VAL A 541 25.30 2.72 -21.97
N SER A 542 26.33 2.07 -21.44
CA SER A 542 27.62 2.69 -21.14
C SER A 542 28.71 2.07 -21.99
N VAL A 543 29.56 2.91 -22.60
CA VAL A 543 30.68 2.49 -23.44
C VAL A 543 31.98 2.67 -22.67
N LEU A 544 32.72 1.57 -22.50
CA LEU A 544 33.94 1.49 -21.69
C LEU A 544 35.12 1.18 -22.59
N ASN A 545 36.18 1.98 -22.55
CA ASN A 545 37.47 1.64 -23.17
C ASN A 545 38.33 0.77 -22.24
N ILE A 546 39.16 -0.09 -22.82
CA ILE A 546 40.12 -0.89 -22.04
C ILE A 546 41.38 -0.05 -21.74
N THR A 547 41.88 0.70 -22.73
CA THR A 547 43.01 1.63 -22.58
C THR A 547 42.72 2.93 -23.33
N ASP A 548 43.55 3.95 -23.12
CA ASP A 548 43.40 5.25 -23.78
C ASP A 548 43.47 5.17 -25.32
N ALA A 549 44.11 4.13 -25.88
CA ALA A 549 44.22 3.92 -27.33
C ALA A 549 42.85 3.78 -28.03
N GLN A 550 41.79 3.37 -27.30
CA GLN A 550 40.44 3.24 -27.82
C GLN A 550 39.54 4.42 -27.48
N ALA A 551 40.04 5.46 -26.80
CA ALA A 551 39.21 6.57 -26.32
C ALA A 551 38.45 7.31 -27.44
N GLU A 552 39.08 7.55 -28.57
CA GLU A 552 38.46 8.18 -29.75
C GLU A 552 37.33 7.30 -30.33
N TYR A 553 37.63 6.02 -30.56
CA TYR A 553 36.64 5.06 -31.03
C TYR A 553 35.44 4.95 -30.05
N ALA A 554 35.67 4.91 -28.75
CA ALA A 554 34.61 4.89 -27.74
C ALA A 554 33.72 6.15 -27.81
N ARG A 555 34.31 7.34 -28.08
CA ARG A 555 33.52 8.58 -28.30
C ARG A 555 32.67 8.49 -29.56
N ASP A 556 33.21 7.95 -30.64
CA ASP A 556 32.48 7.77 -31.89
C ASP A 556 31.30 6.82 -31.71
N VAL A 557 31.49 5.71 -31.00
CA VAL A 557 30.42 4.77 -30.65
C VAL A 557 29.32 5.47 -29.88
N VAL A 558 29.66 6.22 -28.81
CA VAL A 558 28.67 6.97 -28.03
C VAL A 558 27.94 8.01 -28.88
N LYS A 559 28.66 8.74 -29.73
CA LYS A 559 28.08 9.73 -30.64
C LYS A 559 27.07 9.08 -31.59
N ALA A 560 27.42 7.94 -32.18
CA ALA A 560 26.55 7.21 -33.10
C ALA A 560 25.28 6.72 -32.39
N LEU A 561 25.39 6.20 -31.14
CA LEU A 561 24.24 5.78 -30.34
C LEU A 561 23.34 6.96 -29.96
N LYS A 562 23.92 8.10 -29.56
CA LYS A 562 23.17 9.32 -29.25
C LYS A 562 22.42 9.89 -30.43
N ASN A 563 23.02 9.82 -31.65
CA ASN A 563 22.37 10.24 -32.89
C ASN A 563 21.12 9.40 -33.22
N GLN A 564 21.05 8.18 -32.69
CA GLN A 564 19.86 7.31 -32.80
C GLN A 564 18.86 7.52 -31.64
N GLY A 565 19.06 8.54 -30.80
CA GLY A 565 18.19 8.87 -29.70
C GLY A 565 18.39 8.02 -28.43
N LEU A 566 19.48 7.23 -28.36
CA LEU A 566 19.78 6.41 -27.19
C LEU A 566 20.47 7.23 -26.09
N ARG A 567 20.14 6.94 -24.84
CA ARG A 567 20.78 7.53 -23.66
C ARG A 567 22.07 6.75 -23.35
N ALA A 568 23.15 7.16 -24.03
CA ALA A 568 24.46 6.54 -23.95
C ALA A 568 25.44 7.38 -23.12
N GLU A 569 26.21 6.73 -22.24
CA GLU A 569 27.30 7.32 -21.46
C GLU A 569 28.65 6.77 -21.88
N LEU A 570 29.70 7.52 -21.55
CA LEU A 570 31.09 7.21 -21.86
C LEU A 570 31.92 7.14 -20.57
N ASP A 571 32.66 6.06 -20.39
CA ASP A 571 33.60 5.92 -19.27
C ASP A 571 35.04 5.70 -19.78
N LEU A 572 35.83 6.78 -19.81
CA LEU A 572 37.21 6.78 -20.20
C LEU A 572 38.20 6.81 -19.02
N ARG A 573 37.72 6.59 -17.79
CA ARG A 573 38.59 6.60 -16.60
C ARG A 573 39.72 5.58 -16.76
N ASN A 574 40.91 5.94 -16.29
CA ASN A 574 42.06 5.04 -16.27
C ASN A 574 41.93 4.02 -15.12
N GLU A 575 40.99 3.10 -15.26
CA GLU A 575 40.67 2.06 -14.29
C GLU A 575 40.64 0.68 -14.99
N LYS A 576 40.85 -0.37 -14.20
CA LYS A 576 40.74 -1.74 -14.73
C LYS A 576 39.36 -1.98 -15.31
N ILE A 577 39.27 -2.56 -16.49
CA ILE A 577 37.99 -2.82 -17.19
C ILE A 577 37.00 -3.62 -16.32
N THR A 578 37.50 -4.57 -15.53
CA THR A 578 36.66 -5.34 -14.59
C THR A 578 36.04 -4.49 -13.50
N TYR A 579 36.75 -3.45 -13.04
CA TYR A 579 36.24 -2.49 -12.06
C TYR A 579 35.13 -1.63 -12.69
N LYS A 580 35.38 -1.06 -13.88
CA LYS A 580 34.38 -0.28 -14.63
C LYS A 580 33.11 -1.11 -14.86
N ILE A 581 33.23 -2.34 -15.37
CA ILE A 581 32.09 -3.24 -15.61
C ILE A 581 31.31 -3.45 -14.31
N ARG A 582 31.99 -3.69 -13.19
CA ARG A 582 31.33 -3.89 -11.88
C ARG A 582 30.55 -2.66 -11.44
N GLU A 583 31.13 -1.46 -11.53
CA GLU A 583 30.43 -0.22 -11.14
C GLU A 583 29.17 0.00 -11.97
N HIS A 584 29.29 -0.11 -13.30
CA HIS A 584 28.12 0.05 -14.19
C HIS A 584 27.07 -1.05 -14.02
N SER A 585 27.48 -2.28 -13.67
CA SER A 585 26.56 -3.36 -13.31
C SER A 585 25.82 -3.06 -12.00
N MET A 586 26.47 -2.45 -11.02
CA MET A 586 25.83 -2.00 -9.77
C MET A 586 24.81 -0.88 -10.01
N GLN A 587 25.02 -0.02 -11.02
CA GLN A 587 24.07 0.98 -11.49
C GLN A 587 22.91 0.36 -12.31
N LYS A 588 22.88 -0.98 -12.44
CA LYS A 588 21.79 -1.76 -13.07
C LYS A 588 21.47 -1.37 -14.51
N LEU A 589 22.49 -0.92 -15.26
CA LEU A 589 22.36 -0.53 -16.66
C LEU A 589 21.87 -1.71 -17.50
N PRO A 590 20.99 -1.48 -18.51
CA PRO A 590 20.59 -2.52 -19.47
C PRO A 590 21.76 -3.10 -20.23
N TYR A 591 22.68 -2.25 -20.73
CA TYR A 591 23.79 -2.67 -21.55
C TYR A 591 25.10 -1.96 -21.20
N ILE A 592 26.19 -2.72 -21.31
CA ILE A 592 27.56 -2.23 -21.20
C ILE A 592 28.29 -2.67 -22.47
N LEU A 593 28.92 -1.74 -23.18
CA LEU A 593 29.75 -2.00 -24.35
C LEU A 593 31.21 -1.82 -23.98
N VAL A 594 32.02 -2.83 -24.23
CA VAL A 594 33.47 -2.77 -24.03
C VAL A 594 34.15 -2.66 -25.37
N VAL A 595 35.10 -1.72 -25.48
CA VAL A 595 35.89 -1.52 -26.70
C VAL A 595 37.39 -1.64 -26.38
N GLY A 596 38.02 -2.64 -26.98
CA GLY A 596 39.44 -2.88 -26.97
C GLY A 596 40.04 -2.75 -28.38
N ASP A 597 41.29 -3.17 -28.57
CA ASP A 597 41.96 -3.11 -29.85
C ASP A 597 41.26 -3.96 -30.93
N LYS A 598 40.75 -5.13 -30.54
CA LYS A 598 40.03 -6.04 -31.45
C LYS A 598 38.72 -5.42 -31.94
N GLU A 599 37.93 -4.87 -31.02
CA GLU A 599 36.66 -4.22 -31.32
C GLU A 599 36.88 -2.99 -32.18
N LYS A 600 37.88 -2.15 -31.86
CA LYS A 600 38.27 -0.98 -32.66
C LYS A 600 38.68 -1.37 -34.08
N ALA A 601 39.52 -2.39 -34.24
CA ALA A 601 39.99 -2.86 -35.54
C ALA A 601 38.85 -3.44 -36.40
N ALA A 602 37.87 -4.07 -35.77
CA ALA A 602 36.71 -4.69 -36.41
C ALA A 602 35.53 -3.72 -36.64
N GLY A 603 35.58 -2.48 -36.12
CA GLY A 603 34.44 -1.58 -36.12
C GLY A 603 33.25 -2.12 -35.30
N ALA A 604 33.52 -2.87 -34.21
CA ALA A 604 32.56 -3.64 -33.44
C ALA A 604 32.60 -3.27 -31.96
N VAL A 605 31.72 -3.85 -31.17
CA VAL A 605 31.61 -3.67 -29.73
C VAL A 605 31.40 -5.02 -29.01
N ALA A 606 32.03 -5.26 -27.88
CA ALA A 606 31.76 -6.40 -27.04
C ALA A 606 30.60 -6.05 -26.11
N VAL A 607 29.49 -6.76 -26.22
CA VAL A 607 28.21 -6.42 -25.55
C VAL A 607 27.96 -7.28 -24.33
N ARG A 608 27.69 -6.62 -23.22
CA ARG A 608 27.21 -7.25 -22.00
C ARG A 608 25.81 -6.72 -21.67
N ALA A 609 24.89 -7.62 -21.46
CA ALA A 609 23.56 -7.28 -20.95
C ALA A 609 23.50 -7.38 -19.42
N ARG A 610 22.45 -6.84 -18.85
CA ARG A 610 22.16 -6.91 -17.40
C ARG A 610 22.28 -8.34 -16.87
N GLY A 611 22.74 -8.49 -15.63
CA GLY A 611 23.00 -9.82 -15.05
C GLY A 611 24.34 -10.44 -15.51
N ASN A 612 25.25 -9.63 -16.04
CA ASN A 612 26.56 -10.06 -16.60
C ASN A 612 26.47 -11.04 -17.76
N ALA A 613 25.33 -11.10 -18.47
CA ALA A 613 25.20 -11.93 -19.67
C ALA A 613 26.13 -11.41 -20.78
N ASP A 614 27.11 -12.21 -21.17
CA ASP A 614 28.01 -11.89 -22.29
C ASP A 614 27.30 -12.26 -23.60
N LEU A 615 27.06 -11.26 -24.44
CA LEU A 615 26.41 -11.42 -25.74
C LEU A 615 27.42 -11.49 -26.90
N GLY A 616 28.72 -11.47 -26.57
CA GLY A 616 29.78 -11.52 -27.53
C GLY A 616 30.01 -10.19 -28.27
N VAL A 617 30.80 -10.27 -29.32
CA VAL A 617 31.15 -9.13 -30.17
C VAL A 617 30.18 -9.03 -31.35
N MET A 618 29.68 -7.83 -31.62
CA MET A 618 28.78 -7.56 -32.74
C MET A 618 29.05 -6.18 -33.35
N SER A 619 28.56 -5.94 -34.56
CA SER A 619 28.61 -4.62 -35.16
C SER A 619 27.74 -3.63 -34.37
N LEU A 620 28.06 -2.33 -34.48
CA LEU A 620 27.29 -1.28 -33.84
C LEU A 620 25.82 -1.26 -34.34
N ASP A 621 25.60 -1.53 -35.61
CA ASP A 621 24.26 -1.60 -36.20
C ASP A 621 23.45 -2.78 -35.65
N ALA A 622 24.05 -3.95 -35.47
CA ALA A 622 23.39 -5.10 -34.87
C ALA A 622 23.00 -4.82 -33.40
N PHE A 623 23.87 -4.16 -32.64
CA PHE A 623 23.55 -3.72 -31.29
C PHE A 623 22.41 -2.70 -31.29
N ALA A 624 22.45 -1.71 -32.17
CA ALA A 624 21.42 -0.69 -32.30
C ALA A 624 20.04 -1.28 -32.63
N GLN A 625 19.98 -2.25 -33.53
CA GLN A 625 18.74 -2.99 -33.83
C GLN A 625 18.23 -3.77 -32.61
N ARG A 626 19.12 -4.40 -31.87
CA ARG A 626 18.76 -5.15 -30.65
C ARG A 626 18.13 -4.25 -29.58
N ILE A 627 18.81 -3.15 -29.21
CA ILE A 627 18.30 -2.24 -28.19
C ILE A 627 17.02 -1.53 -28.62
N ALA A 628 16.89 -1.21 -29.92
CA ALA A 628 15.66 -0.67 -30.50
C ALA A 628 14.49 -1.67 -30.36
N GLY A 629 14.76 -2.97 -30.56
CA GLY A 629 13.78 -4.03 -30.29
C GLY A 629 13.34 -4.12 -28.85
N ASP A 630 14.27 -4.00 -27.89
CA ASP A 630 13.92 -3.99 -26.46
C ASP A 630 13.08 -2.76 -26.09
N ILE A 631 13.43 -1.60 -26.60
CA ILE A 631 12.67 -0.35 -26.38
C ILE A 631 11.25 -0.46 -26.96
N ALA A 632 11.12 -0.96 -28.18
CA ALA A 632 9.82 -1.13 -28.84
C ALA A 632 8.92 -2.13 -28.10
N ASN A 633 9.48 -3.20 -27.57
CA ASN A 633 8.77 -4.25 -26.84
C ASN A 633 8.66 -3.98 -25.33
N LYS A 634 9.02 -2.79 -24.86
CA LYS A 634 8.95 -2.39 -23.44
C LYS A 634 9.75 -3.29 -22.47
N ARG A 635 10.89 -3.85 -22.95
CA ARG A 635 11.78 -4.73 -22.17
C ARG A 635 12.94 -3.98 -21.53
#